data_d44773e3500f0d83e668e0aaae673003
#
_entry.id   d44773e3500f0d83e668e0aaae673003
#
_cell.length_a   1.000
_cell.length_b   1.000
_cell.length_c   1.000
_cell.angle_alpha   90.00
_cell.angle_beta   90.00
_cell.angle_gamma   90.00
#
_symmetry.space_group_name_H-M   'P 1'
#
loop_
_entity.id
_entity.type
_entity.pdbx_description
1 polymer ?
#
loop_
_entity_poly.entity_id
_entity_poly.type
_entity_poly.pdbx_seq_one_letter_code
_entity_poly.pdbx_strand_id
1 'polypeptide(L)'
;VSAWLRIPFWQRAEEEASRNALPERNAQPGRDQCHASNHPGRNACTIAQARAARETTTGTALCHPCDAKHPGIMGVDSVTNSMPMRYRLPALVALTTLCVVACASTARTSASAPASVRVEVPQVTHPAGETPQWWYRSSASRAAGNGAMAGRARNVILFLGDGMSLTTVAAARILDGQRKGGPGEENLLSWEQFPATAFSKTYNTDSQTPDSAGTMTAITTGVKSHMGAIGVSSGNRSDCADSLGKGLLSWLQLADSAGMATGIVTTTRLTHATPAATYAHSPDRNWENDTDLPDAARTAGCQDIAQQLLWTARYGRGPQVVLGGGRSQFQTVQERDPEYDDKVGLRLDGRDLIAEWKQAHPQGAYVWNEQQLKDAAGAPALLGLFEPDHMQFDHDRNRTAQGEPSLTEMTRTAIQSLSRDPNGFALMVEGGRIDHANHAGNAYRALDETVSLSDAVRTAVQTAPPDTLIIVTADHSHTLNFVGYPVRGNPILGKVRGTGGEEGDRTQLATDLAGQPYTTLSYANGPGHTGASNAQPAGPKKFPHEPSSSEPAAGRPDLTHVDTEAPSYMQESLVPTKSESHGGEDVGIWATGPGSAAFRGTLEENVIYHVIVQATPRLRERLCKAGTCDSAGVPVELPKPTTFETATKR
;
A
#
# COMPACT_ATOMS: atom_id res chain seq x y z
N VAL A 1 -7.57 -15.26 -36.16
CA VAL A 1 -8.87 -14.95 -35.55
C VAL A 1 -9.05 -15.95 -34.40
N SER A 2 -8.61 -15.68 -33.21
CA SER A 2 -8.97 -16.42 -31.97
C SER A 2 -8.06 -16.14 -30.74
N ALA A 3 -7.29 -15.06 -30.70
CA ALA A 3 -6.39 -14.77 -29.59
C ALA A 3 -6.96 -13.76 -28.56
N TRP A 4 -8.24 -13.41 -28.63
CA TRP A 4 -8.84 -12.30 -27.84
C TRP A 4 -9.59 -12.72 -26.57
N LEU A 5 -9.44 -13.91 -26.07
CA LEU A 5 -10.37 -14.44 -25.05
C LEU A 5 -9.74 -14.90 -23.72
N ARG A 6 -8.56 -14.45 -23.29
CA ARG A 6 -7.99 -14.93 -22.01
C ARG A 6 -7.16 -13.92 -21.22
N ILE A 7 -7.54 -12.65 -21.20
CA ILE A 7 -6.99 -11.72 -20.22
C ILE A 7 -7.95 -11.67 -19.02
N PRO A 8 -7.50 -11.83 -17.78
CA PRO A 8 -8.34 -11.67 -16.60
C PRO A 8 -9.00 -10.30 -16.56
N PHE A 9 -10.25 -10.26 -16.15
CA PHE A 9 -11.16 -9.11 -16.25
C PHE A 9 -10.62 -7.83 -15.58
N TRP A 10 -9.97 -7.95 -14.44
CA TRP A 10 -9.46 -6.80 -13.71
C TRP A 10 -8.31 -6.08 -14.44
N GLN A 11 -7.48 -6.77 -15.22
CA GLN A 11 -6.51 -6.12 -16.12
C GLN A 11 -7.20 -5.25 -17.18
N ARG A 12 -8.36 -5.67 -17.68
CA ARG A 12 -9.15 -4.88 -18.66
C ARG A 12 -9.78 -3.65 -18.01
N ALA A 13 -10.18 -3.71 -16.76
CA ALA A 13 -10.74 -2.56 -16.04
C ALA A 13 -9.69 -1.47 -15.80
N GLU A 14 -8.47 -1.83 -15.46
CA GLU A 14 -7.35 -0.89 -15.35
C GLU A 14 -6.94 -0.32 -16.72
N GLU A 15 -6.95 -1.15 -17.78
CA GLU A 15 -6.71 -0.69 -19.15
C GLU A 15 -7.77 0.29 -19.66
N GLU A 16 -9.08 0.05 -19.40
CA GLU A 16 -10.15 0.95 -19.81
C GLU A 16 -10.12 2.28 -19.02
N ALA A 17 -9.82 2.25 -17.74
CA ALA A 17 -9.60 3.47 -16.97
C ALA A 17 -8.42 4.29 -17.52
N SER A 18 -7.41 3.60 -18.02
CA SER A 18 -6.22 4.18 -18.66
C SER A 18 -6.46 4.76 -20.04
N ARG A 19 -7.35 4.16 -20.83
CA ARG A 19 -7.65 4.59 -22.23
C ARG A 19 -8.66 5.72 -22.30
N ASN A 20 -9.45 5.95 -21.25
CA ASN A 20 -10.48 6.98 -21.23
C ASN A 20 -9.99 8.35 -20.73
N ALA A 21 -8.74 8.49 -20.34
CA ALA A 21 -8.08 9.76 -20.13
C ALA A 21 -7.67 10.35 -21.49
N LEU A 22 -8.58 11.04 -22.16
CA LEU A 22 -8.33 11.75 -23.42
C LEU A 22 -7.35 12.91 -23.19
N PRO A 23 -6.37 13.12 -24.07
CA PRO A 23 -5.51 14.30 -24.00
C PRO A 23 -6.33 15.55 -24.35
N GLU A 24 -6.31 16.55 -23.49
CA GLU A 24 -6.82 17.88 -23.81
C GLU A 24 -6.09 18.46 -25.03
N ARG A 25 -6.83 18.66 -26.09
CA ARG A 25 -6.34 19.40 -27.27
C ARG A 25 -6.29 20.88 -26.93
N ASN A 26 -5.10 21.43 -26.90
CA ASN A 26 -4.85 22.87 -26.97
C ASN A 26 -5.55 23.48 -28.20
N ALA A 27 -6.60 24.24 -27.98
CA ALA A 27 -7.23 25.07 -29.00
C ALA A 27 -6.68 26.51 -28.91
N GLN A 28 -5.88 26.91 -29.89
CA GLN A 28 -5.62 28.32 -30.15
C GLN A 28 -6.79 28.94 -30.92
N PRO A 29 -7.12 30.23 -30.72
CA PRO A 29 -8.24 30.89 -31.38
C PRO A 29 -7.85 31.40 -32.76
N GLY A 30 -8.54 30.91 -33.77
CA GLY A 30 -8.44 31.39 -35.15
C GLY A 30 -9.78 31.95 -35.64
N ARG A 31 -9.69 33.13 -36.23
CA ARG A 31 -10.72 34.08 -36.66
C ARG A 31 -11.74 33.54 -37.68
N ASP A 32 -12.94 34.09 -37.53
CA ASP A 32 -14.05 34.31 -38.46
C ASP A 32 -13.92 33.96 -39.95
N GLN A 33 -14.93 33.25 -40.46
CA GLN A 33 -15.65 33.69 -41.68
C GLN A 33 -17.02 32.99 -41.77
N CYS A 34 -18.06 33.85 -41.91
CA CYS A 34 -19.42 33.48 -42.21
C CYS A 34 -19.59 32.99 -43.65
N HIS A 35 -20.37 31.90 -43.84
CA HIS A 35 -21.20 31.77 -45.04
C HIS A 35 -22.53 31.09 -44.69
N ALA A 36 -23.58 31.79 -45.09
CA ALA A 36 -24.98 31.42 -44.95
C ALA A 36 -25.46 30.53 -46.09
N SER A 37 -26.34 29.58 -45.80
CA SER A 37 -27.40 29.17 -46.76
C SER A 37 -28.59 28.49 -46.03
N ASN A 38 -29.73 29.04 -46.34
CA ASN A 38 -31.17 28.81 -46.02
C ASN A 38 -31.65 27.36 -46.21
N HIS A 39 -32.59 26.82 -45.54
CA HIS A 39 -33.97 26.98 -45.08
C HIS A 39 -34.66 25.58 -44.94
N PRO A 40 -35.89 25.40 -44.48
CA PRO A 40 -36.51 25.73 -43.16
C PRO A 40 -37.38 24.54 -42.59
N GLY A 41 -37.86 24.68 -41.36
CA GLY A 41 -39.05 23.93 -40.98
C GLY A 41 -39.30 23.67 -39.48
N ARG A 42 -39.97 24.62 -38.81
CA ARG A 42 -41.11 24.50 -37.83
C ARG A 42 -40.97 23.59 -36.61
N ASN A 43 -41.32 23.93 -35.44
CA ASN A 43 -42.13 24.88 -34.65
C ASN A 43 -41.75 24.71 -33.17
N ALA A 44 -41.52 25.74 -32.46
CA ALA A 44 -42.38 26.57 -31.63
C ALA A 44 -42.63 26.04 -30.22
N CYS A 45 -42.32 26.74 -29.24
CA CYS A 45 -42.92 27.63 -28.24
C CYS A 45 -42.44 27.24 -26.85
N THR A 46 -42.22 28.02 -25.81
CA THR A 46 -42.29 29.46 -25.50
C THR A 46 -41.64 29.67 -24.13
N ILE A 47 -40.76 30.55 -24.00
CA ILE A 47 -40.51 31.68 -23.10
C ILE A 47 -41.07 31.65 -21.67
N ALA A 48 -40.22 31.92 -20.69
CA ALA A 48 -40.36 33.06 -19.79
C ALA A 48 -39.02 33.42 -19.11
N GLN A 49 -38.58 34.64 -19.44
CA GLN A 49 -37.51 35.40 -18.76
C GLN A 49 -38.13 36.15 -17.57
N ALA A 50 -37.36 36.32 -16.50
CA ALA A 50 -37.45 37.54 -15.70
C ALA A 50 -36.07 37.94 -15.17
N ARG A 51 -35.79 39.21 -15.43
CA ARG A 51 -34.57 39.99 -15.23
C ARG A 51 -34.39 40.42 -13.77
N ALA A 52 -33.13 40.55 -13.45
CA ALA A 52 -32.41 41.44 -12.55
C ALA A 52 -33.05 42.73 -12.02
N ALA A 53 -32.67 43.09 -10.80
CA ALA A 53 -32.28 44.46 -10.43
C ALA A 53 -31.35 44.46 -9.22
N ARG A 54 -30.29 45.25 -9.36
CA ARG A 54 -29.36 45.71 -8.31
C ARG A 54 -30.08 46.67 -7.37
N GLU A 55 -29.66 46.72 -6.09
CA GLU A 55 -29.17 48.00 -5.54
C GLU A 55 -28.50 47.78 -4.17
N THR A 56 -27.45 48.52 -4.01
CA THR A 56 -26.60 48.79 -2.85
C THR A 56 -27.34 49.58 -1.77
N THR A 57 -27.02 49.36 -0.50
CA THR A 57 -26.56 50.43 0.39
C THR A 57 -26.05 49.91 1.74
N THR A 58 -25.02 50.54 2.18
CA THR A 58 -24.27 50.63 3.43
C THR A 58 -25.07 50.81 4.70
N GLY A 59 -24.59 50.31 5.83
CA GLY A 59 -25.02 50.76 7.16
C GLY A 59 -24.36 49.97 8.30
N THR A 60 -23.40 50.61 8.88
CA THR A 60 -22.66 50.30 10.13
C THR A 60 -23.57 50.27 11.37
N ALA A 61 -23.18 49.51 12.35
CA ALA A 61 -22.96 49.88 13.76
C ALA A 61 -23.59 48.98 14.83
N LEU A 62 -22.73 48.46 15.66
CA LEU A 62 -22.62 48.57 17.13
C LEU A 62 -23.46 47.67 18.04
N CYS A 63 -22.69 46.84 18.75
CA CYS A 63 -22.54 46.70 20.21
C CYS A 63 -23.71 46.27 21.10
N HIS A 64 -23.45 45.12 21.74
CA HIS A 64 -23.47 44.87 23.20
C HIS A 64 -24.81 44.94 24.00
N PRO A 65 -24.72 44.43 25.24
CA PRO A 65 -24.95 43.05 25.73
C PRO A 65 -26.08 43.02 26.78
N CYS A 66 -26.29 41.96 27.52
CA CYS A 66 -26.85 41.82 28.88
C CYS A 66 -27.58 40.50 28.98
N ASP A 67 -27.30 39.75 29.87
CA ASP A 67 -27.25 39.57 31.31
C ASP A 67 -28.24 38.51 31.77
N ALA A 68 -27.66 37.58 32.45
CA ALA A 68 -28.08 36.87 33.66
C ALA A 68 -29.55 36.81 34.09
N LYS A 69 -29.91 35.60 34.51
CA LYS A 69 -30.44 35.38 35.90
C LYS A 69 -30.72 33.90 36.16
N HIS A 70 -30.03 33.38 37.19
CA HIS A 70 -30.49 32.30 38.08
C HIS A 70 -31.70 32.80 38.93
N PRO A 71 -32.48 31.96 39.62
CA PRO A 71 -32.15 31.27 40.87
C PRO A 71 -32.84 29.89 40.99
N GLY A 72 -32.57 29.03 41.97
CA GLY A 72 -32.21 28.95 43.33
C GLY A 72 -32.36 27.49 43.77
N ILE A 73 -31.49 26.94 44.54
CA ILE A 73 -31.46 26.77 46.00
C ILE A 73 -32.57 25.88 46.57
N MET A 74 -32.18 24.77 47.15
CA MET A 74 -32.47 24.20 48.50
C MET A 74 -31.82 22.84 48.55
N GLY A 75 -31.04 22.39 49.54
CA GLY A 75 -30.83 22.76 50.92
C GLY A 75 -30.58 21.50 51.70
N VAL A 76 -29.41 21.48 52.34
CA VAL A 76 -29.12 21.09 53.71
C VAL A 76 -29.48 19.69 54.19
N ASP A 77 -28.57 18.85 54.67
CA ASP A 77 -28.22 18.80 56.06
C ASP A 77 -26.92 18.03 56.38
N SER A 78 -26.20 18.65 57.27
CA SER A 78 -25.01 18.29 58.00
C SER A 78 -25.24 17.24 59.08
N VAL A 79 -24.22 16.43 59.41
CA VAL A 79 -23.92 16.03 60.78
C VAL A 79 -22.43 15.92 61.02
N THR A 80 -21.98 16.73 61.94
CA THR A 80 -20.69 16.83 62.60
C THR A 80 -20.41 15.72 63.60
N ASN A 81 -19.13 15.37 63.81
CA ASN A 81 -18.53 15.24 65.15
C ASN A 81 -17.01 15.00 65.02
N SER A 82 -16.21 15.97 65.35
CA SER A 82 -15.47 16.42 66.53
C SER A 82 -14.40 15.46 67.08
N MET A 83 -13.18 15.87 66.92
CA MET A 83 -11.95 15.96 67.74
C MET A 83 -11.92 15.38 69.19
N PRO A 84 -10.76 15.39 69.94
CA PRO A 84 -9.32 15.34 69.65
C PRO A 84 -8.53 14.45 70.66
N MET A 85 -7.21 14.26 70.44
CA MET A 85 -6.29 14.22 71.60
C MET A 85 -4.84 14.44 71.25
N ARG A 86 -4.27 15.39 71.94
CA ARG A 86 -2.86 15.78 72.03
C ARG A 86 -2.07 14.77 72.86
N TYR A 87 -0.77 14.55 72.59
CA TYR A 87 0.26 14.55 73.63
C TYR A 87 1.66 14.95 73.08
N ARG A 88 2.37 15.63 73.90
CA ARG A 88 3.55 16.49 73.91
C ARG A 88 4.87 15.75 73.65
N LEU A 89 5.79 16.50 73.05
CA LEU A 89 7.27 16.32 73.18
C LEU A 89 7.74 16.36 74.65
N PRO A 90 8.95 15.81 74.97
CA PRO A 90 10.03 16.72 75.15
C PRO A 90 11.39 16.33 74.52
N ALA A 91 12.22 17.34 74.39
CA ALA A 91 13.58 17.31 73.94
C ALA A 91 14.54 16.73 75.04
N LEU A 92 15.69 16.20 74.66
CA LEU A 92 17.02 16.59 75.18
C LEU A 92 18.19 15.81 74.54
N VAL A 93 19.15 16.60 74.07
CA VAL A 93 20.62 16.52 74.21
C VAL A 93 21.43 15.47 73.46
N ALA A 94 22.14 15.96 72.49
CA ALA A 94 23.50 15.74 72.00
C ALA A 94 24.36 14.60 72.60
N LEU A 95 24.97 13.82 71.71
CA LEU A 95 26.39 13.47 71.81
C LEU A 95 26.94 13.08 70.39
N THR A 96 28.01 13.79 70.07
CA THR A 96 28.84 13.61 68.88
C THR A 96 29.51 12.25 68.84
N THR A 97 29.39 11.56 67.71
CA THR A 97 30.40 10.57 67.29
C THR A 97 30.56 10.61 65.76
N LEU A 98 31.76 11.03 65.38
CA LEU A 98 32.25 11.05 64.01
C LEU A 98 32.30 9.60 63.47
N CYS A 99 31.48 9.27 62.50
CA CYS A 99 31.72 8.15 61.61
C CYS A 99 31.74 8.67 60.18
N VAL A 100 32.94 8.72 59.62
CA VAL A 100 33.21 8.94 58.21
C VAL A 100 32.71 7.69 57.48
N VAL A 101 31.51 7.75 56.93
CA VAL A 101 31.06 6.78 55.94
C VAL A 101 31.24 7.44 54.56
N ALA A 102 32.23 6.93 53.84
CA ALA A 102 32.45 7.28 52.45
C ALA A 102 31.19 6.88 51.64
N CYS A 103 30.33 7.86 51.32
CA CYS A 103 29.34 7.72 50.30
C CYS A 103 30.05 7.66 48.94
N ALA A 104 30.25 6.43 48.43
CA ALA A 104 30.52 6.25 47.02
C ALA A 104 29.30 6.73 46.22
N SER A 105 29.38 7.97 45.75
CA SER A 105 28.47 8.52 44.77
C SER A 105 28.64 7.69 43.49
N THR A 106 27.80 6.69 43.27
CA THR A 106 27.61 6.15 41.95
C THR A 106 27.00 7.27 41.11
N ALA A 107 27.85 7.98 40.39
CA ALA A 107 27.45 8.84 39.31
C ALA A 107 26.66 7.96 38.33
N ARG A 108 25.32 8.04 38.38
CA ARG A 108 24.50 7.65 37.26
C ARG A 108 24.93 8.56 36.12
N THR A 109 25.76 8.05 35.23
CA THR A 109 25.89 8.61 33.90
C THR A 109 24.50 8.57 33.30
N SER A 110 23.77 9.67 33.40
CA SER A 110 22.61 9.90 32.53
C SER A 110 23.17 9.80 31.12
N ALA A 111 22.83 8.70 30.45
CA ALA A 111 23.06 8.61 29.01
C ALA A 111 22.38 9.85 28.42
N SER A 112 23.18 10.80 27.97
CA SER A 112 22.67 11.96 27.22
C SER A 112 21.87 11.39 26.07
N ALA A 113 20.60 11.83 25.92
CA ALA A 113 19.82 11.55 24.74
C ALA A 113 20.71 11.81 23.50
N PRO A 114 20.73 10.92 22.51
CA PRO A 114 21.57 11.13 21.34
C PRO A 114 21.29 12.53 20.81
N ALA A 115 22.35 13.33 20.66
CA ALA A 115 22.24 14.68 20.16
C ALA A 115 21.45 14.64 18.87
N SER A 116 20.34 15.38 18.80
CA SER A 116 19.58 15.51 17.56
C SER A 116 20.54 16.00 16.50
N VAL A 117 20.76 15.21 15.46
CA VAL A 117 21.59 15.62 14.33
C VAL A 117 20.90 16.83 13.72
N ARG A 118 21.44 18.02 13.92
CA ARG A 118 21.01 19.22 13.21
C ARG A 118 21.50 19.07 11.78
N VAL A 119 20.58 18.76 10.89
CA VAL A 119 20.85 18.65 9.48
C VAL A 119 20.39 19.94 8.82
N GLU A 120 21.30 20.70 8.25
CA GLU A 120 20.97 21.80 7.34
C GLU A 120 20.57 21.20 6.00
N VAL A 121 19.26 21.00 5.82
CA VAL A 121 18.71 20.57 4.52
C VAL A 121 18.07 21.78 3.88
N PRO A 122 18.34 22.06 2.59
CA PRO A 122 17.73 23.18 1.89
C PRO A 122 16.21 23.10 1.98
N GLN A 123 15.56 24.18 2.40
CA GLN A 123 14.11 24.25 2.36
C GLN A 123 13.67 24.27 0.90
N VAL A 124 12.77 23.37 0.55
CA VAL A 124 12.14 23.30 -0.76
C VAL A 124 10.69 23.74 -0.60
N THR A 125 10.33 24.85 -1.23
CA THR A 125 8.94 25.31 -1.25
C THR A 125 8.24 24.72 -2.46
N HIS A 126 7.02 24.25 -2.25
CA HIS A 126 6.16 23.82 -3.35
C HIS A 126 5.75 25.06 -4.16
N PRO A 127 5.76 25.07 -5.27
CA PRO A 127 5.91 25.44 -6.49
C PRO A 127 5.08 25.62 -7.63
N ALA A 128 5.29 26.55 -8.41
CA ALA A 128 5.05 26.45 -9.84
C ALA A 128 6.24 25.65 -10.45
N GLY A 129 6.10 24.33 -10.57
CA GLY A 129 7.12 23.46 -11.16
C GLY A 129 7.65 22.36 -10.25
N GLU A 130 6.80 21.39 -9.91
CA GLU A 130 7.24 20.11 -9.36
C GLU A 130 8.27 19.46 -10.27
N THR A 131 9.37 19.02 -9.71
CA THR A 131 10.38 18.26 -10.44
C THR A 131 10.74 16.98 -9.64
N PRO A 132 11.25 15.95 -10.31
CA PRO A 132 11.75 14.76 -9.63
C PRO A 132 12.78 15.10 -8.55
N GLN A 133 13.66 16.06 -8.79
CA GLN A 133 14.64 16.56 -7.83
C GLN A 133 13.97 17.23 -6.64
N TRP A 134 12.88 17.98 -6.84
CA TRP A 134 12.14 18.61 -5.75
C TRP A 134 11.51 17.56 -4.83
N TRP A 135 10.85 16.54 -5.37
CA TRP A 135 10.27 15.43 -4.60
C TRP A 135 11.33 14.71 -3.79
N TYR A 136 12.44 14.36 -4.43
CA TYR A 136 13.53 13.65 -3.77
C TYR A 136 14.11 14.47 -2.60
N ARG A 137 14.46 15.74 -2.82
CA ARG A 137 15.06 16.63 -1.82
C ARG A 137 14.12 16.94 -0.67
N SER A 138 12.86 17.25 -0.95
CA SER A 138 11.82 17.56 0.03
C SER A 138 11.63 16.39 1.01
N SER A 139 11.50 15.19 0.49
CA SER A 139 11.30 13.98 1.30
C SER A 139 12.56 13.53 2.03
N ALA A 140 13.74 13.70 1.43
CA ALA A 140 15.01 13.51 2.13
C ALA A 140 15.13 14.42 3.35
N SER A 141 14.76 15.70 3.19
CA SER A 141 14.72 16.68 4.27
C SER A 141 13.76 16.27 5.39
N ARG A 142 12.57 15.81 5.00
CA ARG A 142 11.55 15.36 5.96
C ARG A 142 12.02 14.16 6.77
N ALA A 143 12.60 13.14 6.11
CA ALA A 143 13.14 11.96 6.78
C ALA A 143 14.28 12.33 7.75
N ALA A 144 15.22 13.18 7.32
CA ALA A 144 16.32 13.66 8.15
C ALA A 144 15.82 14.46 9.36
N GLY A 145 14.87 15.39 9.15
CA GLY A 145 14.21 16.16 10.21
C GLY A 145 13.45 15.29 11.20
N ASN A 146 12.96 14.14 10.77
CA ASN A 146 12.35 13.14 11.62
C ASN A 146 13.38 12.23 12.34
N GLY A 147 14.68 12.38 12.08
CA GLY A 147 15.74 11.66 12.76
C GLY A 147 16.17 10.34 12.10
N ALA A 148 15.82 10.07 10.85
CA ALA A 148 16.19 8.85 10.13
C ALA A 148 17.72 8.62 10.11
N MET A 149 18.52 9.69 10.06
CA MET A 149 19.98 9.65 10.09
C MET A 149 20.59 9.00 11.35
N ALA A 150 19.84 8.92 12.44
CA ALA A 150 20.27 8.25 13.66
C ALA A 150 20.15 6.71 13.59
N GLY A 151 19.40 6.19 12.62
CA GLY A 151 19.23 4.75 12.43
C GLY A 151 20.55 4.02 12.12
N ARG A 152 20.61 2.75 12.50
CA ARG A 152 21.76 1.87 12.29
C ARG A 152 21.28 0.49 11.83
N ALA A 153 20.28 0.48 10.95
CA ALA A 153 19.78 -0.76 10.39
C ALA A 153 20.85 -1.41 9.51
N ARG A 154 21.01 -2.71 9.69
CA ARG A 154 21.83 -3.55 8.82
C ARG A 154 20.97 -4.24 7.77
N ASN A 155 19.74 -4.56 8.15
CA ASN A 155 18.77 -5.20 7.28
C ASN A 155 17.52 -4.34 7.19
N VAL A 156 16.78 -4.49 6.08
CA VAL A 156 15.50 -3.83 5.87
C VAL A 156 14.49 -4.83 5.33
N ILE A 157 13.30 -4.84 5.90
CA ILE A 157 12.14 -5.54 5.36
C ILE A 157 11.00 -4.53 5.22
N LEU A 158 10.51 -4.33 4.01
CA LEU A 158 9.31 -3.58 3.71
C LEU A 158 8.17 -4.58 3.43
N PHE A 159 7.15 -4.56 4.26
CA PHE A 159 5.88 -5.24 4.00
C PHE A 159 4.90 -4.25 3.38
N LEU A 160 4.30 -4.64 2.29
CA LEU A 160 3.26 -3.89 1.60
C LEU A 160 1.97 -4.72 1.54
N GLY A 161 0.90 -4.19 2.10
CA GLY A 161 -0.45 -4.67 1.82
C GLY A 161 -1.02 -3.79 0.71
N ASP A 162 -1.07 -4.32 -0.52
CA ASP A 162 -1.60 -3.59 -1.67
C ASP A 162 -3.07 -3.22 -1.41
N GLY A 163 -3.42 -1.95 -1.53
CA GLY A 163 -4.77 -1.47 -1.28
C GLY A 163 -5.29 -1.63 0.16
N MET A 164 -4.41 -1.83 1.15
CA MET A 164 -4.78 -2.09 2.54
C MET A 164 -5.17 -0.81 3.28
N SER A 165 -6.44 -0.40 3.16
CA SER A 165 -6.98 0.75 3.88
C SER A 165 -6.96 0.56 5.40
N LEU A 166 -7.12 1.66 6.16
CA LEU A 166 -7.31 1.58 7.62
C LEU A 166 -8.59 0.81 7.98
N THR A 167 -9.63 0.90 7.14
CA THR A 167 -10.85 0.10 7.30
C THR A 167 -10.55 -1.39 7.13
N THR A 168 -9.76 -1.76 6.13
CA THR A 168 -9.32 -3.14 5.91
C THR A 168 -8.53 -3.67 7.11
N VAL A 169 -7.59 -2.88 7.65
CA VAL A 169 -6.82 -3.23 8.86
C VAL A 169 -7.75 -3.46 10.06
N ALA A 170 -8.68 -2.55 10.31
CA ALA A 170 -9.60 -2.66 11.45
C ALA A 170 -10.53 -3.88 11.32
N ALA A 171 -11.09 -4.11 10.13
CA ALA A 171 -11.97 -5.25 9.88
C ALA A 171 -11.23 -6.60 9.93
N ALA A 172 -10.00 -6.68 9.38
CA ALA A 172 -9.17 -7.88 9.43
C ALA A 172 -8.75 -8.22 10.86
N ARG A 173 -8.41 -7.22 11.70
CA ARG A 173 -8.14 -7.42 13.12
C ARG A 173 -9.32 -8.07 13.83
N ILE A 174 -10.54 -7.58 13.57
CA ILE A 174 -11.75 -8.15 14.15
C ILE A 174 -11.97 -9.58 13.66
N LEU A 175 -11.85 -9.83 12.36
CA LEU A 175 -11.97 -11.17 11.79
C LEU A 175 -11.00 -12.16 12.42
N ASP A 176 -9.72 -11.78 12.53
CA ASP A 176 -8.67 -12.61 13.13
C ASP A 176 -8.98 -12.93 14.60
N GLY A 177 -9.46 -11.94 15.37
CA GLY A 177 -9.88 -12.13 16.76
C GLY A 177 -11.11 -13.01 16.90
N GLN A 178 -12.10 -12.89 16.00
CA GLN A 178 -13.29 -13.74 15.97
C GLN A 178 -12.95 -15.18 15.62
N ARG A 179 -12.02 -15.41 14.69
CA ARG A 179 -11.49 -16.76 14.36
C ARG A 179 -10.77 -17.42 15.56
N LYS A 180 -10.23 -16.61 16.47
CA LYS A 180 -9.62 -17.07 17.73
C LYS A 180 -10.63 -17.24 18.87
N GLY A 181 -11.93 -17.04 18.62
CA GLY A 181 -13.02 -17.25 19.59
C GLY A 181 -13.29 -16.04 20.49
N GLY A 182 -12.69 -14.88 20.22
CA GLY A 182 -12.97 -13.61 20.92
C GLY A 182 -14.03 -12.76 20.21
N PRO A 183 -14.39 -11.61 20.77
CA PRO A 183 -15.24 -10.63 20.09
C PRO A 183 -14.57 -9.98 18.90
N GLY A 184 -13.25 -9.84 18.92
CA GLY A 184 -12.42 -9.39 17.81
C GLY A 184 -11.84 -8.00 17.95
N GLU A 185 -12.56 -7.08 18.54
CA GLU A 185 -12.16 -5.66 18.62
C GLU A 185 -10.87 -5.45 19.42
N GLU A 186 -10.56 -6.29 20.41
CA GLU A 186 -9.35 -6.22 21.24
C GLU A 186 -8.17 -6.99 20.66
N ASN A 187 -8.36 -7.73 19.58
CA ASN A 187 -7.25 -8.42 18.91
C ASN A 187 -6.30 -7.38 18.30
N LEU A 188 -5.10 -7.80 17.98
CA LEU A 188 -4.09 -6.99 17.29
C LEU A 188 -3.48 -7.79 16.15
N LEU A 189 -3.39 -7.19 14.99
CA LEU A 189 -2.55 -7.67 13.92
C LEU A 189 -1.06 -7.45 14.31
N SER A 190 -0.17 -8.21 13.71
CA SER A 190 1.23 -8.28 14.15
C SER A 190 1.95 -6.94 14.19
N TRP A 191 1.64 -6.03 13.28
CA TRP A 191 2.26 -4.71 13.19
C TRP A 191 1.63 -3.65 14.10
N GLU A 192 0.42 -3.86 14.60
CA GLU A 192 -0.27 -2.87 15.43
C GLU A 192 0.40 -2.69 16.80
N GLN A 193 1.34 -3.56 17.16
CA GLN A 193 2.18 -3.46 18.35
C GLN A 193 3.51 -2.73 18.08
N PHE A 194 3.78 -2.28 16.86
CA PHE A 194 5.03 -1.61 16.54
C PHE A 194 5.09 -0.21 17.20
N PRO A 195 6.27 0.21 17.69
CA PRO A 195 6.40 1.43 18.48
C PRO A 195 6.26 2.73 17.66
N ALA A 196 6.39 2.66 16.34
CA ALA A 196 6.31 3.83 15.47
C ALA A 196 5.10 3.70 14.53
N THR A 197 4.32 4.78 14.43
CA THR A 197 3.14 4.87 13.57
C THR A 197 3.09 6.23 12.89
N ALA A 198 2.73 6.25 11.60
CA ALA A 198 2.51 7.44 10.80
C ALA A 198 1.37 7.20 9.80
N PHE A 199 0.97 8.26 9.10
CA PHE A 199 0.10 8.18 7.92
C PHE A 199 0.88 8.53 6.66
N SER A 200 0.52 7.91 5.55
CA SER A 200 1.07 8.15 4.22
C SER A 200 0.02 8.73 3.29
N LYS A 201 0.35 9.84 2.62
CA LYS A 201 -0.43 10.37 1.52
C LYS A 201 -0.11 9.60 0.25
N THR A 202 -1.12 9.19 -0.48
CA THR A 202 -0.99 8.19 -1.54
C THR A 202 -1.11 8.72 -2.97
N TYR A 203 -1.59 9.96 -3.18
CA TYR A 203 -1.85 10.53 -4.51
C TYR A 203 -0.63 10.50 -5.44
N ASN A 204 -0.88 10.25 -6.74
CA ASN A 204 0.12 10.35 -7.79
C ASN A 204 0.25 11.81 -8.28
N THR A 205 1.26 12.14 -9.09
CA THR A 205 1.46 13.51 -9.57
C THR A 205 0.34 14.03 -10.47
N ASP A 206 -0.45 13.14 -11.05
CA ASP A 206 -1.54 13.42 -12.00
C ASP A 206 -2.91 12.94 -11.52
N SER A 207 -3.02 12.29 -10.35
CA SER A 207 -4.28 11.73 -9.87
C SER A 207 -4.44 11.84 -8.36
N GLN A 208 -5.63 12.26 -7.90
CA GLN A 208 -6.00 12.29 -6.47
C GLN A 208 -6.17 10.89 -5.89
N THR A 209 -6.70 9.96 -6.67
CA THR A 209 -6.77 8.54 -6.36
C THR A 209 -5.68 7.85 -7.15
N PRO A 210 -4.71 7.20 -6.50
CA PRO A 210 -3.52 6.68 -7.16
C PRO A 210 -3.74 5.30 -7.78
N ASP A 211 -2.71 4.84 -8.51
CA ASP A 211 -2.50 3.43 -8.83
C ASP A 211 -1.20 2.90 -8.22
N SER A 212 -1.09 1.58 -8.10
CA SER A 212 0.07 0.92 -7.47
C SER A 212 1.40 1.19 -8.20
N ALA A 213 1.40 1.49 -9.50
CA ALA A 213 2.64 1.77 -10.22
C ALA A 213 3.27 3.09 -9.78
N GLY A 214 2.47 4.17 -9.71
CA GLY A 214 2.94 5.48 -9.28
C GLY A 214 3.28 5.53 -7.79
N THR A 215 2.47 4.91 -6.92
CA THR A 215 2.72 4.85 -5.48
C THR A 215 3.96 4.03 -5.17
N MET A 216 4.09 2.84 -5.77
CA MET A 216 5.28 2.03 -5.55
C MET A 216 6.54 2.65 -6.15
N THR A 217 6.44 3.38 -7.25
CA THR A 217 7.57 4.20 -7.73
C THR A 217 8.00 5.20 -6.67
N ALA A 218 7.07 5.88 -6.00
CA ALA A 218 7.40 6.80 -4.92
C ALA A 218 8.05 6.10 -3.71
N ILE A 219 7.47 4.99 -3.25
CA ILE A 219 7.96 4.21 -2.11
C ILE A 219 9.34 3.58 -2.39
N THR A 220 9.59 3.17 -3.63
CA THR A 220 10.84 2.47 -3.98
C THR A 220 11.97 3.39 -4.40
N THR A 221 11.68 4.61 -4.89
CA THR A 221 12.70 5.50 -5.49
C THR A 221 12.85 6.85 -4.80
N GLY A 222 11.91 7.24 -3.94
CA GLY A 222 11.90 8.54 -3.27
C GLY A 222 11.35 9.69 -4.14
N VAL A 223 10.74 9.39 -5.28
CA VAL A 223 10.18 10.37 -6.22
C VAL A 223 8.76 9.99 -6.61
N LYS A 224 7.80 10.88 -6.41
CA LYS A 224 6.44 10.68 -6.92
C LYS A 224 6.41 10.69 -8.44
N SER A 225 5.56 9.84 -9.01
CA SER A 225 5.36 9.72 -10.46
C SER A 225 3.86 9.75 -10.82
N HIS A 226 3.56 9.67 -12.10
CA HIS A 226 2.19 9.60 -12.61
C HIS A 226 1.64 8.17 -12.60
N MET A 227 0.33 8.03 -12.75
CA MET A 227 -0.34 6.74 -12.87
C MET A 227 0.28 5.87 -13.97
N GLY A 228 0.42 4.58 -13.69
CA GLY A 228 0.92 3.58 -14.63
C GLY A 228 2.44 3.56 -14.81
N ALA A 229 3.18 4.50 -14.22
CA ALA A 229 4.64 4.59 -14.37
C ALA A 229 5.38 3.75 -13.34
N ILE A 230 6.27 2.89 -13.78
CA ILE A 230 7.13 2.05 -12.93
C ILE A 230 8.58 2.53 -13.01
N GLY A 231 9.13 3.00 -11.88
CA GLY A 231 10.54 3.35 -11.77
C GLY A 231 11.02 4.46 -12.71
N VAL A 232 10.12 5.29 -13.26
CA VAL A 232 10.46 6.45 -14.09
C VAL A 232 9.91 7.73 -13.49
N SER A 233 10.68 8.82 -13.62
CA SER A 233 10.43 10.07 -12.88
C SER A 233 9.39 10.99 -13.51
N SER A 234 9.17 10.87 -14.78
CA SER A 234 8.27 11.71 -15.58
C SER A 234 8.25 11.19 -17.01
N GLY A 235 7.34 11.69 -17.80
CA GLY A 235 7.17 11.32 -19.19
C GLY A 235 5.69 11.19 -19.52
N ASN A 236 5.39 11.02 -20.79
CA ASN A 236 4.04 10.67 -21.19
C ASN A 236 3.80 9.19 -20.90
N ARG A 237 2.63 8.88 -20.40
CA ARG A 237 2.21 7.50 -20.18
C ARG A 237 2.31 6.70 -21.48
N SER A 238 2.81 5.47 -21.37
CA SER A 238 3.00 4.54 -22.49
C SER A 238 3.90 5.07 -23.63
N ASP A 239 4.70 6.12 -23.38
CA ASP A 239 5.67 6.66 -24.34
C ASP A 239 7.08 6.22 -23.97
N CYS A 240 7.55 5.18 -24.67
CA CYS A 240 8.88 4.65 -24.47
C CYS A 240 9.97 5.69 -24.74
N ALA A 241 9.91 6.39 -25.88
CA ALA A 241 10.95 7.33 -26.28
C ALA A 241 11.10 8.48 -25.29
N ASP A 242 9.98 8.95 -24.74
CA ASP A 242 9.97 9.99 -23.72
C ASP A 242 10.46 9.50 -22.35
N SER A 243 10.32 8.22 -22.04
CA SER A 243 10.77 7.64 -20.77
C SER A 243 12.25 7.30 -20.69
N LEU A 244 12.92 7.16 -21.84
CA LEU A 244 14.33 6.80 -21.90
C LEU A 244 15.21 7.84 -21.19
N GLY A 245 16.09 7.37 -20.30
CA GLY A 245 16.96 8.22 -19.50
C GLY A 245 16.29 8.85 -18.27
N LYS A 246 15.01 8.59 -18.02
CA LYS A 246 14.24 9.08 -16.86
C LYS A 246 14.08 8.01 -15.76
N GLY A 247 14.78 6.88 -15.88
CA GLY A 247 14.80 5.83 -14.86
C GLY A 247 15.27 6.34 -13.50
N LEU A 248 14.67 5.82 -12.43
CA LEU A 248 14.97 6.13 -11.04
C LEU A 248 15.64 4.94 -10.35
N LEU A 249 16.52 5.20 -9.40
CA LEU A 249 17.20 4.15 -8.64
C LEU A 249 16.33 3.69 -7.47
N SER A 250 15.89 2.43 -7.49
CA SER A 250 15.18 1.87 -6.34
C SER A 250 16.12 1.59 -5.17
N TRP A 251 15.56 1.56 -3.94
CA TRP A 251 16.37 1.19 -2.76
C TRP A 251 16.87 -0.26 -2.82
N LEU A 252 16.18 -1.15 -3.57
CA LEU A 252 16.63 -2.53 -3.78
C LEU A 252 17.83 -2.59 -4.73
N GLN A 253 17.80 -1.86 -5.86
CA GLN A 253 18.93 -1.70 -6.77
C GLN A 253 20.12 -1.04 -6.06
N LEU A 254 19.84 -0.02 -5.23
CA LEU A 254 20.87 0.62 -4.40
C LEU A 254 21.49 -0.38 -3.42
N ALA A 255 20.68 -1.24 -2.77
CA ALA A 255 21.16 -2.26 -1.84
C ALA A 255 22.07 -3.28 -2.53
N ASP A 256 21.68 -3.76 -3.71
CA ASP A 256 22.50 -4.64 -4.53
C ASP A 256 23.84 -3.96 -4.91
N SER A 257 23.80 -2.69 -5.34
CA SER A 257 25.02 -1.91 -5.66
C SER A 257 25.91 -1.64 -4.44
N ALA A 258 25.35 -1.72 -3.23
CA ALA A 258 26.07 -1.64 -1.96
C ALA A 258 26.59 -3.00 -1.47
N GLY A 259 26.35 -4.09 -2.22
CA GLY A 259 26.78 -5.45 -1.93
C GLY A 259 25.94 -6.16 -0.86
N MET A 260 24.72 -5.68 -0.56
CA MET A 260 23.75 -6.37 0.28
C MET A 260 23.05 -7.48 -0.50
N ALA A 261 22.55 -8.50 0.19
CA ALA A 261 21.61 -9.45 -0.42
C ALA A 261 20.24 -8.77 -0.64
N THR A 262 19.55 -9.12 -1.73
CA THR A 262 18.25 -8.54 -2.04
C THR A 262 17.20 -9.61 -2.33
N GLY A 263 15.94 -9.33 -1.99
CA GLY A 263 14.84 -10.26 -2.22
C GLY A 263 13.52 -9.55 -2.51
N ILE A 264 12.67 -10.27 -3.26
CA ILE A 264 11.32 -9.86 -3.64
C ILE A 264 10.40 -11.04 -3.37
N VAL A 265 9.34 -10.81 -2.62
CA VAL A 265 8.30 -11.80 -2.31
C VAL A 265 6.95 -11.15 -2.55
N THR A 266 6.05 -11.82 -3.26
CA THR A 266 4.71 -11.31 -3.56
C THR A 266 3.70 -12.44 -3.73
N THR A 267 2.42 -12.14 -3.53
CA THR A 267 1.31 -13.01 -3.94
C THR A 267 0.74 -12.64 -5.32
N THR A 268 1.28 -11.60 -5.96
CA THR A 268 0.95 -11.25 -7.35
C THR A 268 1.88 -11.93 -8.36
N ARG A 269 1.71 -11.62 -9.66
CA ARG A 269 2.76 -11.85 -10.66
C ARG A 269 3.98 -11.02 -10.29
N LEU A 270 5.16 -11.57 -10.47
CA LEU A 270 6.43 -10.84 -10.23
C LEU A 270 6.58 -9.61 -11.15
N THR A 271 5.86 -9.58 -12.24
CA THR A 271 5.82 -8.49 -13.21
C THR A 271 4.73 -7.44 -12.92
N HIS A 272 3.86 -7.68 -11.92
CA HIS A 272 2.87 -6.70 -11.46
C HIS A 272 3.55 -5.43 -10.92
N ALA A 273 2.81 -4.33 -10.88
CA ALA A 273 3.35 -2.99 -10.61
C ALA A 273 4.20 -2.89 -9.34
N THR A 274 3.72 -3.46 -8.24
CA THR A 274 4.36 -3.40 -6.91
C THR A 274 5.74 -4.06 -6.88
N PRO A 275 5.91 -5.35 -7.21
CA PRO A 275 7.24 -5.95 -7.27
C PRO A 275 8.09 -5.35 -8.39
N ALA A 276 7.50 -5.02 -9.56
CA ALA A 276 8.22 -4.44 -10.68
C ALA A 276 8.88 -3.10 -10.35
N ALA A 277 8.26 -2.25 -9.54
CA ALA A 277 8.84 -0.97 -9.14
C ALA A 277 10.14 -1.11 -8.32
N THR A 278 10.44 -2.30 -7.81
CA THR A 278 11.72 -2.56 -7.13
C THR A 278 12.90 -2.76 -8.09
N TYR A 279 12.64 -3.12 -9.37
CA TYR A 279 13.68 -3.50 -10.30
C TYR A 279 13.53 -2.96 -11.73
N ALA A 280 12.31 -2.60 -12.17
CA ALA A 280 12.03 -2.22 -13.55
C ALA A 280 11.89 -0.71 -13.76
N HIS A 281 12.01 -0.30 -15.01
CA HIS A 281 11.75 1.05 -15.50
C HIS A 281 10.84 0.93 -16.72
N SER A 282 9.56 1.28 -16.56
CA SER A 282 8.57 1.23 -17.64
C SER A 282 7.61 2.42 -17.56
N PRO A 283 7.31 3.10 -18.67
CA PRO A 283 6.27 4.15 -18.69
C PRO A 283 4.85 3.59 -18.66
N ASP A 284 4.71 2.25 -18.74
CA ASP A 284 3.43 1.56 -18.68
C ASP A 284 3.57 0.25 -17.90
N ARG A 285 2.79 0.11 -16.83
CA ARG A 285 2.76 -1.07 -15.97
C ARG A 285 2.28 -2.34 -16.69
N ASN A 286 1.55 -2.18 -17.78
CA ASN A 286 0.99 -3.28 -18.54
C ASN A 286 1.99 -3.95 -19.50
N TRP A 287 3.21 -3.44 -19.62
CA TRP A 287 4.24 -4.04 -20.48
C TRP A 287 4.96 -5.18 -19.77
N GLU A 288 4.18 -6.16 -19.28
CA GLU A 288 4.70 -7.24 -18.44
C GLU A 288 5.57 -8.23 -19.23
N ASN A 289 5.22 -8.51 -20.49
CA ASN A 289 5.98 -9.38 -21.38
C ASN A 289 6.08 -8.77 -22.79
N ASP A 290 6.75 -9.47 -23.72
CA ASP A 290 6.97 -8.99 -25.09
C ASP A 290 5.70 -8.81 -25.90
N THR A 291 4.62 -9.54 -25.60
CA THR A 291 3.35 -9.42 -26.34
C THR A 291 2.55 -8.19 -25.93
N ASP A 292 2.78 -7.67 -24.73
CA ASP A 292 2.15 -6.46 -24.23
C ASP A 292 2.90 -5.19 -24.67
N LEU A 293 4.13 -5.35 -25.14
CA LEU A 293 4.99 -4.24 -25.56
C LEU A 293 4.63 -3.81 -26.98
N PRO A 294 4.17 -2.56 -27.21
CA PRO A 294 3.86 -2.08 -28.56
C PRO A 294 5.09 -2.08 -29.47
N ASP A 295 4.89 -2.29 -30.79
CA ASP A 295 5.98 -2.27 -31.78
C ASP A 295 6.77 -0.97 -31.76
N ALA A 296 6.11 0.17 -31.53
CA ALA A 296 6.76 1.46 -31.40
C ALA A 296 7.71 1.52 -30.18
N ALA A 297 7.28 0.95 -29.04
CA ALA A 297 8.09 0.88 -27.83
C ALA A 297 9.30 -0.07 -28.02
N ARG A 298 9.08 -1.21 -28.66
CA ARG A 298 10.13 -2.16 -29.01
C ARG A 298 11.17 -1.54 -29.93
N THR A 299 10.71 -0.82 -30.95
CA THR A 299 11.60 -0.11 -31.89
C THR A 299 12.38 1.01 -31.22
N ALA A 300 11.78 1.70 -30.24
CA ALA A 300 12.45 2.74 -29.46
C ALA A 300 13.46 2.17 -28.44
N GLY A 301 13.46 0.86 -28.18
CA GLY A 301 14.42 0.18 -27.31
C GLY A 301 13.96 -0.05 -25.87
N CYS A 302 12.65 0.12 -25.57
CA CYS A 302 12.10 -0.32 -24.30
C CYS A 302 12.04 -1.85 -24.23
N GLN A 303 12.07 -2.35 -23.01
CA GLN A 303 12.00 -3.76 -22.70
C GLN A 303 10.79 -4.02 -21.82
N ASP A 304 10.24 -5.21 -21.96
CA ASP A 304 9.20 -5.68 -21.06
C ASP A 304 9.72 -5.88 -19.64
N ILE A 305 8.80 -5.87 -18.69
CA ILE A 305 9.12 -5.93 -17.26
C ILE A 305 9.76 -7.27 -16.89
N ALA A 306 9.31 -8.40 -17.47
CA ALA A 306 9.90 -9.72 -17.19
C ALA A 306 11.38 -9.79 -17.61
N GLN A 307 11.72 -9.24 -18.77
CA GLN A 307 13.13 -9.17 -19.20
C GLN A 307 14.00 -8.35 -18.23
N GLN A 308 13.44 -7.24 -17.71
CA GLN A 308 14.17 -6.34 -16.82
C GLN A 308 14.53 -7.01 -15.49
N LEU A 309 13.79 -8.01 -15.03
CA LEU A 309 14.14 -8.77 -13.83
C LEU A 309 15.50 -9.48 -13.99
N LEU A 310 15.79 -10.05 -15.16
CA LEU A 310 17.07 -10.71 -15.44
C LEU A 310 18.24 -9.73 -15.55
N TRP A 311 17.95 -8.47 -15.87
CA TRP A 311 18.98 -7.43 -16.03
C TRP A 311 19.37 -6.71 -14.74
N THR A 312 18.72 -7.02 -13.63
CA THR A 312 19.05 -6.42 -12.33
C THR A 312 20.49 -6.66 -11.90
N ALA A 313 21.13 -7.74 -12.36
CA ALA A 313 22.54 -8.03 -12.11
C ALA A 313 23.51 -6.91 -12.58
N ARG A 314 23.06 -5.94 -13.36
CA ARG A 314 23.85 -4.76 -13.70
C ARG A 314 24.19 -3.87 -12.50
N TYR A 315 23.41 -3.92 -11.42
CA TYR A 315 23.70 -3.16 -10.20
C TYR A 315 24.61 -3.90 -9.22
N GLY A 316 24.68 -5.23 -9.32
CA GLY A 316 25.49 -6.06 -8.42
C GLY A 316 25.38 -7.54 -8.77
N ARG A 317 24.73 -8.31 -7.91
CA ARG A 317 24.48 -9.75 -8.10
C ARG A 317 23.06 -10.04 -8.62
N GLY A 318 22.21 -9.02 -8.65
CA GLY A 318 20.76 -9.18 -8.80
C GLY A 318 20.10 -9.72 -7.53
N PRO A 319 18.77 -9.81 -7.49
CA PRO A 319 18.06 -10.33 -6.33
C PRO A 319 18.31 -11.85 -6.17
N GLN A 320 18.71 -12.24 -4.94
CA GLN A 320 19.02 -13.63 -4.61
C GLN A 320 17.75 -14.46 -4.32
N VAL A 321 16.66 -13.81 -3.95
CA VAL A 321 15.37 -14.48 -3.70
C VAL A 321 14.28 -13.71 -4.41
N VAL A 322 13.58 -14.39 -5.32
CA VAL A 322 12.47 -13.84 -6.08
C VAL A 322 11.34 -14.86 -6.08
N LEU A 323 10.27 -14.59 -5.34
CA LEU A 323 9.17 -15.54 -5.10
C LEU A 323 7.82 -14.86 -5.37
N GLY A 324 6.99 -15.45 -6.23
CA GLY A 324 5.67 -14.95 -6.58
C GLY A 324 4.98 -15.78 -7.66
N GLY A 325 3.97 -15.20 -8.30
CA GLY A 325 3.28 -15.76 -9.46
C GLY A 325 3.85 -15.24 -10.79
N GLY A 326 3.12 -15.47 -11.88
CA GLY A 326 3.41 -14.91 -13.21
C GLY A 326 4.28 -15.79 -14.09
N ARG A 327 4.32 -17.09 -13.88
CA ARG A 327 5.16 -18.05 -14.64
C ARG A 327 5.00 -17.89 -16.14
N SER A 328 3.77 -17.63 -16.64
CA SER A 328 3.50 -17.47 -18.07
C SER A 328 4.18 -16.25 -18.70
N GLN A 329 4.51 -15.21 -17.92
CA GLN A 329 5.22 -14.02 -18.40
C GLN A 329 6.69 -14.32 -18.79
N PHE A 330 7.24 -15.41 -18.26
CA PHE A 330 8.64 -15.81 -18.41
C PHE A 330 8.82 -16.96 -19.42
N GLN A 331 7.76 -17.64 -19.82
CA GLN A 331 7.77 -18.81 -20.69
C GLN A 331 7.26 -18.46 -22.08
N THR A 332 7.76 -19.20 -23.09
CA THR A 332 7.28 -19.08 -24.47
C THR A 332 5.95 -19.81 -24.68
N VAL A 333 5.21 -19.43 -25.72
CA VAL A 333 3.95 -20.11 -26.11
C VAL A 333 4.13 -21.59 -26.51
N GLN A 334 5.35 -22.07 -26.71
CA GLN A 334 5.66 -23.46 -26.98
C GLN A 334 5.80 -24.30 -25.71
N GLU A 335 6.03 -23.64 -24.57
CA GLU A 335 6.23 -24.33 -23.30
C GLU A 335 4.91 -24.52 -22.59
N ARG A 336 4.67 -25.77 -22.17
CA ARG A 336 3.52 -26.12 -21.36
C ARG A 336 3.78 -25.76 -19.90
N ASP A 337 2.74 -25.32 -19.25
CA ASP A 337 2.77 -25.10 -17.82
C ASP A 337 2.98 -26.44 -17.09
N PRO A 338 3.86 -26.51 -16.07
CA PRO A 338 4.14 -27.76 -15.37
C PRO A 338 3.00 -28.23 -14.44
N GLU A 339 2.03 -27.36 -14.17
CA GLU A 339 0.91 -27.61 -13.25
C GLU A 339 -0.43 -27.75 -13.98
N TYR A 340 -0.60 -27.03 -15.08
CA TYR A 340 -1.85 -26.95 -15.85
C TYR A 340 -1.66 -27.41 -17.30
N ASP A 341 -2.20 -28.58 -17.64
CA ASP A 341 -2.03 -29.18 -18.98
C ASP A 341 -2.55 -28.31 -20.15
N ASP A 342 -3.50 -27.43 -19.87
CA ASP A 342 -4.15 -26.56 -20.85
C ASP A 342 -3.54 -25.16 -20.95
N LYS A 343 -2.55 -24.85 -20.12
CA LYS A 343 -1.87 -23.54 -20.11
C LYS A 343 -0.48 -23.62 -20.74
N VAL A 344 -0.07 -22.50 -21.34
CA VAL A 344 1.26 -22.29 -21.95
C VAL A 344 1.78 -20.91 -21.57
N GLY A 345 3.06 -20.65 -21.82
CA GLY A 345 3.62 -19.31 -21.67
C GLY A 345 3.01 -18.29 -22.64
N LEU A 346 3.34 -17.02 -22.44
CA LEU A 346 2.80 -15.90 -23.23
C LEU A 346 3.79 -15.33 -24.23
N ARG A 347 5.11 -15.59 -24.07
CA ARG A 347 6.15 -14.94 -24.88
C ARG A 347 6.18 -15.43 -26.32
N LEU A 348 6.29 -14.49 -27.27
CA LEU A 348 6.42 -14.73 -28.70
C LEU A 348 7.83 -14.42 -29.24
N ASP A 349 8.68 -13.75 -28.44
CA ASP A 349 10.05 -13.43 -28.84
C ASP A 349 11.00 -14.65 -28.85
N GLY A 350 10.50 -15.82 -28.48
CA GLY A 350 11.25 -17.08 -28.45
C GLY A 350 12.22 -17.21 -27.27
N ARG A 351 12.15 -16.31 -26.28
CA ARG A 351 13.02 -16.34 -25.10
C ARG A 351 12.33 -17.05 -23.93
N ASP A 352 12.92 -18.14 -23.47
CA ASP A 352 12.62 -18.77 -22.18
C ASP A 352 13.45 -18.07 -21.08
N LEU A 353 12.82 -17.10 -20.39
CA LEU A 353 13.52 -16.33 -19.36
C LEU A 353 13.85 -17.17 -18.12
N ILE A 354 13.13 -18.28 -17.87
CA ILE A 354 13.44 -19.23 -16.80
C ILE A 354 14.74 -19.98 -17.11
N ALA A 355 14.90 -20.44 -18.38
CA ALA A 355 16.13 -21.08 -18.81
C ALA A 355 17.31 -20.13 -18.78
N GLU A 356 17.14 -18.86 -19.21
CA GLU A 356 18.17 -17.83 -19.12
C GLU A 356 18.56 -17.56 -17.67
N TRP A 357 17.58 -17.48 -16.73
CA TRP A 357 17.88 -17.31 -15.31
C TRP A 357 18.68 -18.49 -14.75
N LYS A 358 18.30 -19.74 -15.07
CA LYS A 358 19.04 -20.95 -14.67
C LYS A 358 20.49 -20.95 -15.19
N GLN A 359 20.69 -20.49 -16.41
CA GLN A 359 22.02 -20.36 -17.00
C GLN A 359 22.87 -19.31 -16.27
N ALA A 360 22.27 -18.18 -15.88
CA ALA A 360 22.93 -17.14 -15.10
C ALA A 360 23.22 -17.56 -13.65
N HIS A 361 22.43 -18.49 -13.11
CA HIS A 361 22.52 -18.98 -11.73
C HIS A 361 22.68 -20.50 -11.66
N PRO A 362 23.82 -21.07 -12.08
CA PRO A 362 24.00 -22.54 -12.20
C PRO A 362 23.90 -23.29 -10.86
N GLN A 363 24.04 -22.60 -9.73
CA GLN A 363 23.84 -23.14 -8.38
C GLN A 363 22.50 -22.67 -7.76
N GLY A 364 21.72 -21.89 -8.47
CA GLY A 364 20.40 -21.43 -8.06
C GLY A 364 19.33 -22.51 -8.26
N ALA A 365 18.19 -22.33 -7.62
CA ALA A 365 17.04 -23.20 -7.76
C ALA A 365 15.85 -22.45 -8.35
N TYR A 366 15.25 -23.01 -9.40
CA TYR A 366 13.92 -22.63 -9.87
C TYR A 366 12.89 -23.60 -9.28
N VAL A 367 11.83 -23.04 -8.71
CA VAL A 367 10.78 -23.80 -8.02
C VAL A 367 9.39 -23.27 -8.41
N TRP A 368 8.38 -24.15 -8.41
CA TRP A 368 7.01 -23.75 -8.75
C TRP A 368 5.95 -24.33 -7.79
N ASN A 369 6.34 -25.08 -6.75
CA ASN A 369 5.44 -25.54 -5.69
C ASN A 369 6.10 -25.48 -4.31
N GLU A 370 5.30 -25.68 -3.25
CA GLU A 370 5.73 -25.60 -1.86
C GLU A 370 6.83 -26.60 -1.52
N GLN A 371 6.72 -27.86 -2.00
CA GLN A 371 7.72 -28.89 -1.71
C GLN A 371 9.09 -28.52 -2.29
N GLN A 372 9.11 -28.09 -3.55
CA GLN A 372 10.35 -27.65 -4.20
C GLN A 372 10.96 -26.43 -3.48
N LEU A 373 10.15 -25.50 -2.98
CA LEU A 373 10.63 -24.36 -2.20
C LEU A 373 11.31 -24.82 -0.91
N LYS A 374 10.72 -25.78 -0.20
CA LYS A 374 11.31 -26.35 1.02
C LYS A 374 12.64 -27.05 0.73
N ASP A 375 12.69 -27.84 -0.33
CA ASP A 375 13.89 -28.58 -0.73
C ASP A 375 15.03 -27.65 -1.18
N ALA A 376 14.68 -26.48 -1.74
CA ALA A 376 15.61 -25.47 -2.22
C ALA A 376 16.07 -24.44 -1.18
N ALA A 377 15.67 -24.55 0.08
CA ALA A 377 15.95 -23.54 1.14
C ALA A 377 17.45 -23.25 1.39
N GLY A 378 18.35 -24.07 0.84
CA GLY A 378 19.81 -23.90 0.91
C GLY A 378 20.44 -23.24 -0.31
N ALA A 379 19.70 -23.05 -1.39
CA ALA A 379 20.24 -22.53 -2.65
C ALA A 379 20.75 -21.07 -2.49
N PRO A 380 21.84 -20.70 -3.19
CA PRO A 380 22.38 -19.34 -3.14
C PRO A 380 21.53 -18.31 -3.88
N ALA A 381 20.67 -18.75 -4.81
CA ALA A 381 19.67 -17.95 -5.50
C ALA A 381 18.39 -18.78 -5.69
N LEU A 382 17.24 -18.14 -5.51
CA LEU A 382 15.91 -18.76 -5.63
C LEU A 382 15.04 -17.94 -6.60
N LEU A 383 14.49 -18.61 -7.61
CA LEU A 383 13.40 -18.10 -8.42
C LEU A 383 12.20 -19.02 -8.23
N GLY A 384 11.13 -18.52 -7.61
CA GLY A 384 9.88 -19.22 -7.42
C GLY A 384 8.75 -18.55 -8.21
N LEU A 385 8.15 -19.32 -9.14
CA LEU A 385 7.00 -18.89 -9.94
C LEU A 385 5.89 -19.91 -9.73
N PHE A 386 5.01 -19.65 -8.75
CA PHE A 386 4.11 -20.66 -8.17
C PHE A 386 2.78 -20.79 -8.94
N GLU A 387 2.41 -19.79 -9.73
CA GLU A 387 1.23 -19.82 -10.58
C GLU A 387 1.54 -19.25 -11.98
N PRO A 388 0.80 -19.65 -13.02
CA PRO A 388 0.94 -19.03 -14.34
C PRO A 388 0.62 -17.54 -14.36
N ASP A 389 -0.35 -17.14 -13.53
CA ASP A 389 -0.82 -15.77 -13.32
C ASP A 389 -0.51 -15.35 -11.87
N HIS A 390 -1.36 -14.55 -11.21
CA HIS A 390 -1.24 -14.30 -9.78
C HIS A 390 -1.37 -15.59 -8.98
N MET A 391 -0.76 -15.64 -7.79
CA MET A 391 -1.02 -16.72 -6.85
C MET A 391 -2.50 -16.71 -6.46
N GLN A 392 -3.04 -17.86 -6.04
CA GLN A 392 -4.42 -17.96 -5.57
C GLN A 392 -4.65 -17.08 -4.33
N PHE A 393 -5.88 -16.70 -4.07
CA PHE A 393 -6.21 -16.15 -2.74
C PHE A 393 -5.88 -17.18 -1.66
N ASP A 394 -5.40 -16.73 -0.51
CA ASP A 394 -5.01 -17.66 0.57
C ASP A 394 -6.14 -18.60 0.96
N HIS A 395 -7.40 -18.12 0.92
CA HIS A 395 -8.60 -18.93 1.12
C HIS A 395 -8.72 -20.08 0.10
N ASP A 396 -8.42 -19.81 -1.16
CA ASP A 396 -8.65 -20.74 -2.29
C ASP A 396 -7.43 -21.61 -2.60
N ARG A 397 -6.30 -21.30 -1.99
CA ARG A 397 -5.00 -21.92 -2.23
C ARG A 397 -5.01 -23.44 -2.00
N ASN A 398 -4.39 -24.19 -2.89
CA ASN A 398 -4.08 -25.60 -2.66
C ASN A 398 -3.02 -25.72 -1.57
N ARG A 399 -3.41 -26.16 -0.38
CA ARG A 399 -2.56 -26.28 0.82
C ARG A 399 -1.79 -27.61 0.90
N THR A 400 -1.71 -28.37 -0.18
CA THR A 400 -0.87 -29.57 -0.26
C THR A 400 0.56 -29.21 -0.66
N ALA A 401 1.50 -30.11 -0.43
CA ALA A 401 2.90 -29.92 -0.81
C ALA A 401 3.11 -29.72 -2.33
N GLN A 402 2.14 -30.08 -3.15
CA GLN A 402 2.15 -29.88 -4.61
C GLN A 402 1.54 -28.54 -5.02
N GLY A 403 0.85 -27.84 -4.12
CA GLY A 403 0.31 -26.53 -4.36
C GLY A 403 1.33 -25.42 -4.10
N GLU A 404 0.86 -24.19 -4.15
CA GLU A 404 1.69 -23.01 -3.90
C GLU A 404 1.95 -22.78 -2.40
N PRO A 405 3.11 -22.22 -2.02
CA PRO A 405 3.42 -21.85 -0.63
C PRO A 405 2.57 -20.66 -0.17
N SER A 406 2.37 -20.53 1.13
CA SER A 406 1.80 -19.31 1.74
C SER A 406 2.79 -18.15 1.71
N LEU A 407 2.28 -16.92 1.84
CA LEU A 407 3.11 -15.72 2.01
C LEU A 407 4.05 -15.87 3.22
N THR A 408 3.58 -16.49 4.30
CA THR A 408 4.39 -16.80 5.50
C THR A 408 5.57 -17.71 5.19
N GLU A 409 5.39 -18.77 4.40
CA GLU A 409 6.45 -19.70 4.02
C GLU A 409 7.47 -19.07 3.09
N MET A 410 7.00 -18.30 2.11
CA MET A 410 7.87 -17.52 1.23
C MET A 410 8.71 -16.50 2.01
N THR A 411 8.08 -15.74 2.92
CA THR A 411 8.76 -14.75 3.77
C THR A 411 9.83 -15.39 4.65
N ARG A 412 9.50 -16.51 5.28
CA ARG A 412 10.46 -17.27 6.12
C ARG A 412 11.66 -17.74 5.31
N THR A 413 11.43 -18.34 4.14
CA THR A 413 12.49 -18.82 3.25
C THR A 413 13.38 -17.69 2.79
N ALA A 414 12.77 -16.55 2.41
CA ALA A 414 13.51 -15.36 2.00
C ALA A 414 14.42 -14.84 3.12
N ILE A 415 13.88 -14.63 4.33
CA ILE A 415 14.68 -14.15 5.47
C ILE A 415 15.81 -15.13 5.80
N GLN A 416 15.54 -16.44 5.84
CA GLN A 416 16.56 -17.46 6.13
C GLN A 416 17.68 -17.49 5.09
N SER A 417 17.34 -17.32 3.82
CA SER A 417 18.33 -17.26 2.73
C SER A 417 19.16 -16.00 2.81
N LEU A 418 18.52 -14.82 2.87
CA LEU A 418 19.17 -13.52 2.80
C LEU A 418 19.99 -13.16 4.05
N SER A 419 19.59 -13.66 5.23
CA SER A 419 20.31 -13.42 6.50
C SER A 419 21.72 -14.03 6.54
N ARG A 420 22.06 -14.89 5.59
CA ARG A 420 23.42 -15.48 5.48
C ARG A 420 24.44 -14.47 4.93
N ASP A 421 23.99 -13.38 4.31
CA ASP A 421 24.90 -12.38 3.74
C ASP A 421 25.55 -11.53 4.85
N PRO A 422 26.89 -11.50 4.92
CA PRO A 422 27.60 -10.73 5.94
C PRO A 422 27.40 -9.22 5.82
N ASN A 423 26.94 -8.72 4.68
CA ASN A 423 26.66 -7.30 4.45
C ASN A 423 25.24 -6.87 4.84
N GLY A 424 24.40 -7.81 5.26
CA GLY A 424 22.98 -7.59 5.51
C GLY A 424 22.14 -7.73 4.25
N PHE A 425 20.83 -7.49 4.39
CA PHE A 425 19.89 -7.70 3.29
C PHE A 425 18.81 -6.61 3.21
N ALA A 426 18.19 -6.55 2.04
CA ALA A 426 17.05 -5.72 1.71
C ALA A 426 15.96 -6.61 1.07
N LEU A 427 14.77 -6.62 1.67
CA LEU A 427 13.66 -7.49 1.28
C LEU A 427 12.37 -6.69 1.16
N MET A 428 11.66 -6.84 0.04
CA MET A 428 10.28 -6.41 -0.13
C MET A 428 9.37 -7.64 -0.07
N VAL A 429 8.28 -7.56 0.71
CA VAL A 429 7.24 -8.59 0.85
C VAL A 429 5.88 -7.96 0.62
N GLU A 430 5.11 -8.50 -0.30
CA GLU A 430 3.81 -7.97 -0.67
C GLU A 430 2.69 -8.97 -0.44
N GLY A 431 1.62 -8.52 0.23
CA GLY A 431 0.30 -9.14 0.23
C GLY A 431 -0.57 -8.49 -0.84
N GLY A 432 -0.29 -8.80 -2.11
CA GLY A 432 -0.88 -8.09 -3.24
C GLY A 432 -2.31 -8.52 -3.57
N ARG A 433 -2.77 -9.65 -3.04
CA ARG A 433 -4.13 -10.11 -3.30
C ARG A 433 -5.20 -9.43 -2.45
N ILE A 434 -4.80 -8.61 -1.47
CA ILE A 434 -5.71 -7.74 -0.71
C ILE A 434 -6.44 -6.80 -1.68
N ASP A 435 -5.69 -6.13 -2.55
CA ASP A 435 -6.17 -5.23 -3.60
C ASP A 435 -7.17 -5.94 -4.52
N HIS A 436 -6.78 -7.06 -5.09
CA HIS A 436 -7.62 -7.83 -6.01
C HIS A 436 -8.94 -8.28 -5.39
N ALA A 437 -8.94 -8.62 -4.10
CA ALA A 437 -10.16 -9.00 -3.40
C ALA A 437 -11.10 -7.80 -3.18
N ASN A 438 -10.54 -6.62 -2.90
CA ASN A 438 -11.29 -5.37 -2.81
C ASN A 438 -11.88 -4.99 -4.17
N HIS A 439 -11.08 -5.02 -5.23
CA HIS A 439 -11.55 -4.80 -6.61
C HIS A 439 -12.71 -5.72 -6.99
N ALA A 440 -12.65 -6.97 -6.54
CA ALA A 440 -13.75 -7.92 -6.74
C ALA A 440 -14.97 -7.69 -5.83
N GLY A 441 -14.94 -6.70 -4.93
CA GLY A 441 -16.02 -6.44 -3.97
C GLY A 441 -16.20 -7.56 -2.94
N ASN A 442 -15.17 -8.33 -2.63
CA ASN A 442 -15.21 -9.49 -1.74
C ASN A 442 -14.41 -9.26 -0.46
N ALA A 443 -15.06 -8.69 0.55
CA ALA A 443 -14.40 -8.40 1.82
C ALA A 443 -13.90 -9.65 2.54
N TYR A 444 -14.54 -10.82 2.39
CA TYR A 444 -14.04 -12.05 3.00
C TYR A 444 -12.59 -12.31 2.61
N ARG A 445 -12.29 -12.30 1.30
CA ARG A 445 -10.94 -12.55 0.80
C ARG A 445 -9.98 -11.40 1.12
N ALA A 446 -10.43 -10.14 1.03
CA ALA A 446 -9.60 -8.99 1.38
C ALA A 446 -9.11 -9.04 2.84
N LEU A 447 -9.99 -9.42 3.77
CA LEU A 447 -9.64 -9.55 5.18
C LEU A 447 -8.78 -10.80 5.44
N ASP A 448 -9.04 -11.91 4.75
CA ASP A 448 -8.27 -13.14 4.87
C ASP A 448 -6.81 -12.94 4.41
N GLU A 449 -6.62 -12.30 3.26
CA GLU A 449 -5.30 -11.89 2.75
C GLU A 449 -4.55 -10.96 3.72
N THR A 450 -5.29 -10.02 4.36
CA THR A 450 -4.71 -9.12 5.37
C THR A 450 -4.25 -9.88 6.61
N VAL A 451 -5.00 -10.90 7.04
CA VAL A 451 -4.59 -11.80 8.13
C VAL A 451 -3.36 -12.61 7.72
N SER A 452 -3.31 -13.12 6.48
CA SER A 452 -2.15 -13.83 5.93
C SER A 452 -0.89 -12.95 5.92
N LEU A 453 -1.01 -11.67 5.53
CA LEU A 453 0.06 -10.68 5.64
C LEU A 453 0.51 -10.49 7.10
N SER A 454 -0.43 -10.45 8.05
CA SER A 454 -0.11 -10.35 9.48
C SER A 454 0.71 -11.54 9.98
N ASP A 455 0.44 -12.74 9.50
CA ASP A 455 1.20 -13.94 9.85
C ASP A 455 2.61 -13.91 9.24
N ALA A 456 2.77 -13.39 8.03
CA ALA A 456 4.07 -13.16 7.41
C ALA A 456 4.90 -12.12 8.19
N VAL A 457 4.29 -11.00 8.61
CA VAL A 457 4.94 -10.00 9.47
C VAL A 457 5.35 -10.60 10.81
N ARG A 458 4.47 -11.38 11.45
CA ARG A 458 4.79 -12.10 12.70
C ARG A 458 6.01 -13.00 12.54
N THR A 459 6.07 -13.72 11.43
CA THR A 459 7.22 -14.56 11.09
C THR A 459 8.50 -13.76 10.95
N ALA A 460 8.44 -12.60 10.28
CA ALA A 460 9.61 -11.72 10.16
C ALA A 460 10.08 -11.19 11.52
N VAL A 461 9.15 -10.74 12.39
CA VAL A 461 9.49 -10.28 13.75
C VAL A 461 10.20 -11.38 14.57
N GLN A 462 9.79 -12.63 14.38
CA GLN A 462 10.35 -13.78 15.10
C GLN A 462 11.69 -14.28 14.54
N THR A 463 11.96 -14.08 13.25
CA THR A 463 13.07 -14.74 12.54
C THR A 463 14.13 -13.79 12.03
N ALA A 464 13.81 -12.52 11.80
CA ALA A 464 14.77 -11.54 11.32
C ALA A 464 15.80 -11.18 12.40
N PRO A 465 17.06 -10.89 12.03
CA PRO A 465 18.07 -10.38 12.97
C PRO A 465 17.61 -9.10 13.68
N PRO A 466 18.05 -8.84 14.93
CA PRO A 466 17.55 -7.72 15.74
C PRO A 466 17.93 -6.33 15.20
N ASP A 467 18.91 -6.25 14.30
CA ASP A 467 19.33 -5.03 13.60
C ASP A 467 18.57 -4.80 12.29
N THR A 468 17.35 -5.33 12.19
CA THR A 468 16.46 -5.19 11.04
C THR A 468 15.44 -4.06 11.26
N LEU A 469 15.36 -3.13 10.33
CA LEU A 469 14.25 -2.19 10.20
C LEU A 469 13.10 -2.91 9.48
N ILE A 470 11.97 -3.07 10.16
CA ILE A 470 10.75 -3.66 9.61
C ILE A 470 9.71 -2.55 9.48
N ILE A 471 9.15 -2.40 8.29
CA ILE A 471 8.13 -1.41 7.94
C ILE A 471 6.94 -2.18 7.38
N VAL A 472 5.73 -1.83 7.80
CA VAL A 472 4.46 -2.31 7.23
C VAL A 472 3.66 -1.10 6.79
N THR A 473 3.21 -1.09 5.55
CA THR A 473 2.36 -0.02 5.00
C THR A 473 1.46 -0.56 3.91
N ALA A 474 0.61 0.30 3.37
CA ALA A 474 -0.07 0.13 2.10
C ALA A 474 0.45 1.16 1.11
N ASP A 475 0.22 0.94 -0.16
CA ASP A 475 0.52 1.90 -1.24
C ASP A 475 -0.67 2.82 -1.51
N HIS A 476 -1.89 2.34 -1.37
CA HIS A 476 -3.14 3.11 -1.42
C HIS A 476 -4.25 2.43 -0.60
N SER A 477 -5.43 2.99 -0.66
CA SER A 477 -6.64 2.53 -0.01
C SER A 477 -7.65 1.99 -1.02
N HIS A 478 -8.77 1.43 -0.53
CA HIS A 478 -9.96 1.03 -1.28
C HIS A 478 -11.22 1.64 -0.69
N THR A 479 -12.33 1.55 -1.40
CA THR A 479 -13.62 2.13 -0.98
C THR A 479 -14.39 1.27 0.03
N LEU A 480 -13.75 0.32 0.70
CA LEU A 480 -14.34 -0.49 1.76
C LEU A 480 -14.77 0.37 2.94
N ASN A 481 -16.04 0.27 3.34
CA ASN A 481 -16.62 1.00 4.44
C ASN A 481 -17.03 0.08 5.59
N PHE A 482 -16.84 0.55 6.83
CA PHE A 482 -17.30 -0.08 8.05
C PHE A 482 -18.45 0.78 8.61
N VAL A 483 -19.69 0.27 8.59
CA VAL A 483 -20.90 1.07 8.79
C VAL A 483 -21.85 0.47 9.83
N GLY A 484 -22.87 1.26 10.23
CA GLY A 484 -23.88 0.90 11.21
C GLY A 484 -23.41 1.09 12.65
N TYR A 485 -24.20 0.55 13.59
CA TYR A 485 -23.90 0.54 15.02
C TYR A 485 -23.97 -0.89 15.57
N PRO A 486 -23.16 -1.83 15.02
CA PRO A 486 -23.18 -3.21 15.48
C PRO A 486 -22.76 -3.30 16.94
N VAL A 487 -23.36 -4.22 17.70
CA VAL A 487 -22.88 -4.52 19.05
C VAL A 487 -21.46 -5.08 18.99
N ARG A 488 -20.66 -4.82 20.02
CA ARG A 488 -19.32 -5.39 20.14
C ARG A 488 -19.38 -6.92 20.05
N GLY A 489 -18.50 -7.51 19.23
CA GLY A 489 -18.50 -8.93 18.92
C GLY A 489 -19.48 -9.34 17.81
N ASN A 490 -20.12 -8.38 17.13
CA ASN A 490 -20.89 -8.67 15.93
C ASN A 490 -19.98 -9.32 14.86
N PRO A 491 -20.38 -10.41 14.19
CA PRO A 491 -19.60 -10.95 13.10
C PRO A 491 -19.26 -9.88 12.07
N ILE A 492 -17.98 -9.63 11.83
CA ILE A 492 -17.54 -8.49 10.99
C ILE A 492 -18.05 -8.60 9.55
N LEU A 493 -18.14 -9.82 9.01
CA LEU A 493 -18.71 -10.12 7.69
C LEU A 493 -20.23 -10.24 7.71
N GLY A 494 -20.84 -10.19 8.90
CA GLY A 494 -22.26 -10.38 9.10
C GLY A 494 -23.09 -9.12 8.91
N LYS A 495 -24.40 -9.30 9.09
CA LYS A 495 -25.38 -8.23 9.16
C LYS A 495 -25.22 -7.50 10.49
N VAL A 496 -25.50 -6.19 10.48
CA VAL A 496 -25.49 -5.36 11.69
C VAL A 496 -26.57 -5.85 12.67
N ARG A 497 -26.17 -6.18 13.89
CA ARG A 497 -27.05 -6.56 15.01
C ARG A 497 -26.99 -5.50 16.09
N GLY A 498 -28.16 -5.21 16.67
CA GLY A 498 -28.31 -4.18 17.66
C GLY A 498 -28.65 -2.83 17.04
N THR A 499 -29.24 -1.97 17.84
CA THR A 499 -29.75 -0.67 17.41
C THR A 499 -28.82 0.49 17.75
N GLY A 500 -27.67 0.22 18.36
CA GLY A 500 -26.73 1.25 18.83
C GLY A 500 -27.29 2.17 19.93
N GLY A 501 -28.49 1.92 20.43
CA GLY A 501 -29.11 2.66 21.50
C GLY A 501 -28.92 1.99 22.88
N GLU A 502 -29.04 2.78 23.93
CA GLU A 502 -28.78 2.34 25.31
C GLU A 502 -29.70 1.18 25.79
N GLU A 503 -30.84 0.95 25.14
CA GLU A 503 -31.83 -0.08 25.51
C GLU A 503 -32.32 -0.97 24.36
N GLY A 504 -31.61 -0.96 23.21
CA GLY A 504 -32.00 -1.75 22.03
C GLY A 504 -31.80 -3.26 22.21
N ASP A 505 -32.66 -4.06 21.60
CA ASP A 505 -32.49 -5.52 21.52
C ASP A 505 -31.24 -5.85 20.70
N ARG A 506 -30.18 -6.29 21.39
CA ARG A 506 -28.88 -6.64 20.78
C ARG A 506 -28.91 -7.84 19.84
N THR A 507 -30.05 -8.54 19.77
CA THR A 507 -30.24 -9.71 18.92
C THR A 507 -30.90 -9.38 17.59
N GLN A 508 -31.60 -8.22 17.50
CA GLN A 508 -32.31 -7.81 16.29
C GLN A 508 -31.35 -7.29 15.23
N LEU A 509 -31.70 -7.56 13.96
CA LEU A 509 -31.01 -6.97 12.81
C LEU A 509 -31.40 -5.50 12.69
N ALA A 510 -30.40 -4.64 12.50
CA ALA A 510 -30.63 -3.27 12.08
C ALA A 510 -31.11 -3.24 10.62
N THR A 511 -32.07 -2.35 10.34
CA THR A 511 -32.66 -2.21 9.01
C THR A 511 -32.53 -0.77 8.50
N ASP A 512 -32.54 -0.64 7.17
CA ASP A 512 -32.67 0.66 6.51
C ASP A 512 -34.12 1.19 6.58
N LEU A 513 -34.40 2.34 5.95
CA LEU A 513 -35.73 2.95 5.93
C LEU A 513 -36.76 2.13 5.16
N ALA A 514 -36.36 1.18 4.34
CA ALA A 514 -37.24 0.22 3.66
C ALA A 514 -37.46 -1.07 4.47
N GLY A 515 -36.90 -1.14 5.70
CA GLY A 515 -37.01 -2.32 6.56
C GLY A 515 -36.07 -3.46 6.17
N GLN A 516 -35.07 -3.23 5.30
CA GLN A 516 -34.15 -4.27 4.82
C GLN A 516 -32.86 -4.31 5.68
N PRO A 517 -32.45 -5.50 6.16
CA PRO A 517 -31.17 -5.66 6.86
C PRO A 517 -29.99 -5.28 5.98
N TYR A 518 -28.87 -4.86 6.59
CA TYR A 518 -27.64 -4.52 5.88
C TYR A 518 -26.40 -5.06 6.61
N THR A 519 -25.28 -5.21 5.85
CA THR A 519 -24.03 -5.73 6.38
C THR A 519 -23.18 -4.65 7.04
N THR A 520 -22.30 -5.06 7.95
CA THR A 520 -21.31 -4.18 8.61
C THR A 520 -20.32 -3.58 7.60
N LEU A 521 -19.98 -4.34 6.57
CA LEU A 521 -19.06 -3.92 5.52
C LEU A 521 -19.82 -3.71 4.19
N SER A 522 -19.42 -2.67 3.46
CA SER A 522 -19.93 -2.33 2.13
C SER A 522 -18.85 -1.61 1.32
N TYR A 523 -19.05 -1.44 0.01
CA TYR A 523 -18.17 -0.64 -0.84
C TYR A 523 -18.90 0.60 -1.40
N ALA A 524 -18.16 1.68 -1.67
CA ALA A 524 -18.78 2.85 -2.30
C ALA A 524 -19.11 2.60 -3.78
N ASN A 525 -18.30 1.81 -4.47
CA ASN A 525 -18.56 1.38 -5.85
C ASN A 525 -18.13 -0.08 -6.04
N GLY A 526 -18.44 -0.67 -7.18
CA GLY A 526 -17.95 -2.01 -7.48
C GLY A 526 -19.00 -2.95 -8.07
N PRO A 527 -18.57 -4.20 -8.33
CA PRO A 527 -19.42 -5.24 -8.91
C PRO A 527 -20.48 -5.79 -7.94
N GLY A 528 -20.42 -5.44 -6.66
CA GLY A 528 -21.42 -5.80 -5.63
C GLY A 528 -22.75 -5.03 -5.76
N HIS A 529 -22.92 -4.15 -6.75
CA HIS A 529 -24.18 -3.43 -6.99
C HIS A 529 -25.34 -4.40 -7.21
N THR A 530 -26.47 -4.13 -6.53
CA THR A 530 -27.57 -5.10 -6.42
C THR A 530 -28.54 -5.13 -7.60
N GLY A 531 -28.40 -4.27 -8.61
CA GLY A 531 -29.11 -4.35 -9.89
C GLY A 531 -28.77 -5.61 -10.67
N ALA A 532 -29.57 -5.96 -11.69
CA ALA A 532 -29.23 -7.05 -12.59
C ALA A 532 -27.99 -6.71 -13.43
N SER A 533 -27.22 -7.72 -13.79
CA SER A 533 -26.08 -7.62 -14.70
C SER A 533 -26.18 -8.69 -15.79
N ASN A 534 -25.30 -8.61 -16.81
CA ASN A 534 -25.15 -9.68 -17.78
C ASN A 534 -24.71 -11.02 -17.18
N ALA A 535 -24.15 -11.03 -15.97
CA ALA A 535 -23.58 -12.22 -15.33
C ALA A 535 -24.44 -12.78 -14.19
N GLN A 536 -25.17 -11.92 -13.48
CA GLN A 536 -26.02 -12.35 -12.34
C GLN A 536 -27.32 -11.53 -12.25
N PRO A 537 -28.44 -12.13 -11.79
CA PRO A 537 -29.73 -11.44 -11.64
C PRO A 537 -29.65 -10.33 -10.57
N ALA A 538 -30.68 -9.48 -10.51
CA ALA A 538 -30.85 -8.53 -9.43
C ALA A 538 -30.89 -9.24 -8.07
N GLY A 539 -30.33 -8.61 -7.04
CA GLY A 539 -30.21 -9.14 -5.70
C GLY A 539 -28.77 -9.26 -5.22
N PRO A 540 -28.52 -9.98 -4.12
CA PRO A 540 -27.18 -10.20 -3.58
C PRO A 540 -26.27 -10.87 -4.61
N LYS A 541 -25.03 -10.37 -4.73
CA LYS A 541 -24.04 -10.92 -5.66
C LYS A 541 -23.15 -11.97 -5.00
N LYS A 542 -22.63 -12.86 -5.85
CA LYS A 542 -21.72 -13.93 -5.42
C LYS A 542 -20.44 -13.90 -6.25
N PHE A 543 -19.31 -13.97 -5.56
CA PHE A 543 -17.99 -14.09 -6.18
C PHE A 543 -17.81 -15.50 -6.83
N PRO A 544 -17.20 -15.61 -8.01
CA PRO A 544 -16.75 -14.50 -8.86
C PRO A 544 -17.92 -13.82 -9.61
N HIS A 545 -17.81 -12.49 -9.81
CA HIS A 545 -18.78 -11.71 -10.56
C HIS A 545 -18.06 -10.63 -11.38
N GLU A 546 -18.11 -10.75 -12.68
CA GLU A 546 -17.43 -9.88 -13.65
C GLU A 546 -18.47 -9.25 -14.58
N PRO A 547 -19.15 -8.18 -14.13
CA PRO A 547 -20.20 -7.58 -14.92
C PRO A 547 -19.63 -6.72 -16.05
N SER A 548 -20.22 -6.83 -17.24
CA SER A 548 -20.00 -5.90 -18.36
C SER A 548 -21.15 -4.91 -18.55
N SER A 549 -22.27 -5.12 -17.85
CA SER A 549 -23.43 -4.22 -17.80
C SER A 549 -24.09 -4.29 -16.44
N SER A 550 -24.81 -3.23 -16.07
CA SER A 550 -25.60 -3.18 -14.85
C SER A 550 -26.92 -2.43 -15.13
N GLU A 551 -28.00 -2.91 -14.56
CA GLU A 551 -29.29 -2.23 -14.55
C GLU A 551 -29.52 -1.54 -13.20
N PRO A 552 -30.30 -0.46 -13.14
CA PRO A 552 -30.67 0.15 -11.87
C PRO A 552 -31.35 -0.87 -10.93
N ALA A 553 -30.97 -0.88 -9.68
CA ALA A 553 -31.64 -1.68 -8.66
C ALA A 553 -33.02 -1.09 -8.36
N ALA A 554 -34.06 -1.93 -8.32
CA ALA A 554 -35.41 -1.51 -7.90
C ALA A 554 -35.47 -1.16 -6.40
N GLY A 555 -34.50 -1.61 -5.61
CA GLY A 555 -34.33 -1.40 -4.18
C GLY A 555 -33.23 -2.30 -3.64
N ARG A 556 -32.92 -2.19 -2.35
CA ARG A 556 -31.99 -3.12 -1.71
C ARG A 556 -32.67 -4.49 -1.51
N PRO A 557 -31.93 -5.58 -1.63
CA PRO A 557 -32.46 -6.92 -1.39
C PRO A 557 -32.72 -7.16 0.11
N ASP A 558 -33.68 -8.03 0.40
CA ASP A 558 -33.83 -8.56 1.76
C ASP A 558 -32.71 -9.57 2.07
N LEU A 559 -31.83 -9.20 2.99
CA LEU A 559 -30.72 -10.03 3.43
C LEU A 559 -31.08 -10.93 4.63
N THR A 560 -32.33 -10.95 5.11
CA THR A 560 -32.72 -11.69 6.33
C THR A 560 -32.25 -13.14 6.31
N HIS A 561 -32.41 -13.82 5.18
CA HIS A 561 -32.06 -15.23 4.98
C HIS A 561 -30.80 -15.45 4.14
N VAL A 562 -30.05 -14.38 3.84
CA VAL A 562 -28.79 -14.48 3.09
C VAL A 562 -27.64 -14.72 4.06
N ASP A 563 -26.81 -15.72 3.76
CA ASP A 563 -25.53 -15.91 4.47
C ASP A 563 -24.49 -14.91 3.95
N THR A 564 -24.33 -13.81 4.68
CA THR A 564 -23.39 -12.73 4.33
C THR A 564 -21.97 -13.00 4.82
N GLU A 565 -21.76 -14.05 5.62
CA GLU A 565 -20.44 -14.49 6.10
C GLU A 565 -19.80 -15.53 5.18
N ALA A 566 -20.56 -16.03 4.20
CA ALA A 566 -20.06 -16.98 3.22
C ALA A 566 -18.90 -16.39 2.38
N PRO A 567 -17.84 -17.15 2.10
CA PRO A 567 -16.71 -16.68 1.28
C PRO A 567 -17.09 -16.16 -0.10
N SER A 568 -18.21 -16.63 -0.65
CA SER A 568 -18.71 -16.19 -1.95
C SER A 568 -19.61 -14.95 -1.90
N TYR A 569 -20.00 -14.45 -0.72
CA TYR A 569 -20.83 -13.24 -0.63
C TYR A 569 -20.00 -12.02 -1.02
N MET A 570 -20.57 -11.17 -1.88
CA MET A 570 -19.98 -9.89 -2.26
C MET A 570 -20.72 -8.78 -1.53
N GLN A 571 -19.97 -7.86 -0.94
CA GLN A 571 -20.56 -6.74 -0.21
C GLN A 571 -21.27 -5.80 -1.17
N GLU A 572 -22.42 -5.25 -0.70
CA GLU A 572 -23.17 -4.30 -1.50
C GLU A 572 -22.32 -3.08 -1.84
N SER A 573 -22.45 -2.58 -3.08
CA SER A 573 -21.84 -1.33 -3.53
C SER A 573 -22.92 -0.35 -4.01
N LEU A 574 -22.67 0.95 -3.79
CA LEU A 574 -23.62 2.00 -4.19
C LEU A 574 -23.56 2.29 -5.69
N VAL A 575 -22.37 2.53 -6.23
CA VAL A 575 -22.15 2.87 -7.64
C VAL A 575 -21.80 1.62 -8.41
N PRO A 576 -22.56 1.25 -9.48
CA PRO A 576 -22.25 0.08 -10.28
C PRO A 576 -21.03 0.33 -11.18
N THR A 577 -19.94 -0.34 -10.88
CA THR A 577 -18.73 -0.36 -11.71
C THR A 577 -18.32 -1.80 -11.99
N LYS A 578 -17.53 -2.03 -13.05
CA LYS A 578 -17.05 -3.38 -13.41
C LYS A 578 -16.15 -3.97 -12.33
N SER A 579 -15.33 -3.11 -11.75
CA SER A 579 -14.41 -3.38 -10.66
C SER A 579 -14.59 -2.30 -9.61
N GLU A 580 -14.35 -2.59 -8.36
CA GLU A 580 -14.26 -1.58 -7.32
C GLU A 580 -13.01 -0.72 -7.55
N SER A 581 -13.00 0.52 -7.13
CA SER A 581 -11.87 1.44 -7.33
C SER A 581 -11.06 1.65 -6.07
N HIS A 582 -9.84 2.10 -6.24
CA HIS A 582 -9.03 2.58 -5.12
C HIS A 582 -9.70 3.73 -4.40
N GLY A 583 -9.31 3.95 -3.12
CA GLY A 583 -9.63 5.13 -2.32
C GLY A 583 -8.49 6.15 -2.34
N GLY A 584 -8.81 7.42 -2.15
CA GLY A 584 -7.82 8.52 -2.17
C GLY A 584 -7.36 8.97 -0.78
N GLU A 585 -7.78 8.30 0.30
CA GLU A 585 -7.40 8.64 1.65
C GLU A 585 -6.01 8.13 2.04
N ASP A 586 -5.45 8.74 3.11
CA ASP A 586 -4.17 8.35 3.69
C ASP A 586 -4.22 6.91 4.22
N VAL A 587 -3.09 6.21 4.13
CA VAL A 587 -2.92 4.86 4.69
C VAL A 587 -1.96 4.85 5.88
N GLY A 588 -1.95 3.77 6.65
CA GLY A 588 -1.08 3.64 7.82
C GLY A 588 0.34 3.20 7.47
N ILE A 589 1.30 3.68 8.25
CA ILE A 589 2.67 3.18 8.30
C ILE A 589 2.95 2.71 9.72
N TRP A 590 3.42 1.48 9.89
CA TRP A 590 3.87 0.94 11.18
C TRP A 590 5.32 0.47 11.04
N ALA A 591 6.15 0.77 12.03
CA ALA A 591 7.56 0.38 11.93
C ALA A 591 8.17 0.01 13.28
N THR A 592 9.15 -0.89 13.22
CA THR A 592 9.97 -1.31 14.37
C THR A 592 11.43 -1.50 13.95
N GLY A 593 12.32 -1.54 14.93
CA GLY A 593 13.76 -1.70 14.70
C GLY A 593 14.51 -0.37 14.50
N PRO A 594 15.81 -0.42 14.15
CA PRO A 594 16.66 0.76 14.06
C PRO A 594 16.19 1.75 12.99
N GLY A 595 15.88 2.99 13.39
CA GLY A 595 15.42 4.06 12.49
C GLY A 595 13.89 4.20 12.40
N SER A 596 13.12 3.27 12.98
CA SER A 596 11.65 3.29 12.94
C SER A 596 11.03 4.57 13.51
N ALA A 597 11.64 5.19 14.53
CA ALA A 597 11.14 6.43 15.16
C ALA A 597 11.03 7.63 14.19
N ALA A 598 11.59 7.53 12.98
CA ALA A 598 11.43 8.55 11.94
C ALA A 598 10.02 8.53 11.32
N PHE A 599 9.28 7.43 11.44
CA PHE A 599 7.89 7.35 11.00
C PHE A 599 6.97 7.98 12.05
N ARG A 600 6.57 9.23 11.83
CA ARG A 600 5.64 9.98 12.68
C ARG A 600 4.94 11.09 11.92
N GLY A 601 3.68 11.36 12.28
CA GLY A 601 2.82 12.35 11.64
C GLY A 601 2.34 11.89 10.28
N THR A 602 1.86 12.81 9.45
CA THR A 602 1.45 12.53 8.07
C THR A 602 2.61 12.86 7.12
N LEU A 603 2.94 11.92 6.26
CA LEU A 603 4.10 11.94 5.37
C LEU A 603 3.65 11.82 3.91
N GLU A 604 4.45 12.34 3.00
CA GLU A 604 4.40 11.90 1.61
C GLU A 604 4.96 10.48 1.51
N GLU A 605 4.39 9.62 0.70
CA GLU A 605 4.78 8.19 0.63
C GLU A 605 6.24 7.98 0.24
N ASN A 606 6.79 8.85 -0.61
CA ASN A 606 8.19 8.80 -1.02
C ASN A 606 9.19 9.07 0.13
N VAL A 607 8.72 9.55 1.30
CA VAL A 607 9.52 9.63 2.53
C VAL A 607 9.94 8.25 3.01
N ILE A 608 9.19 7.18 2.71
CA ILE A 608 9.52 5.80 3.11
C ILE A 608 10.89 5.40 2.54
N TYR A 609 11.14 5.64 1.24
CA TYR A 609 12.47 5.46 0.64
C TYR A 609 13.57 6.15 1.45
N HIS A 610 13.34 7.42 1.77
CA HIS A 610 14.36 8.23 2.43
C HIS A 610 14.64 7.78 3.87
N VAL A 611 13.61 7.30 4.59
CA VAL A 611 13.83 6.68 5.91
C VAL A 611 14.65 5.39 5.77
N ILE A 612 14.31 4.51 4.82
CA ILE A 612 15.07 3.28 4.54
C ILE A 612 16.54 3.61 4.29
N VAL A 613 16.81 4.51 3.35
CA VAL A 613 18.16 4.85 2.91
C VAL A 613 18.96 5.53 4.02
N GLN A 614 18.36 6.49 4.72
CA GLN A 614 19.05 7.25 5.78
C GLN A 614 19.28 6.42 7.04
N ALA A 615 18.34 5.54 7.40
CA ALA A 615 18.47 4.66 8.55
C ALA A 615 19.43 3.48 8.34
N THR A 616 19.79 3.17 7.09
CA THR A 616 20.69 2.08 6.73
C THR A 616 22.05 2.65 6.31
N PRO A 617 23.08 2.65 7.18
CA PRO A 617 24.37 3.30 6.91
C PRO A 617 25.01 2.87 5.60
N ARG A 618 24.92 1.60 5.24
CA ARG A 618 25.51 1.07 3.99
C ARG A 618 24.89 1.69 2.74
N LEU A 619 23.57 1.88 2.72
CA LEU A 619 22.84 2.53 1.60
C LEU A 619 23.22 4.00 1.51
N ARG A 620 23.17 4.70 2.65
CA ARG A 620 23.54 6.12 2.74
C ARG A 620 24.97 6.37 2.28
N GLU A 621 25.93 5.59 2.78
CA GLU A 621 27.33 5.69 2.38
C GLU A 621 27.55 5.44 0.89
N ARG A 622 26.80 4.50 0.30
CA ARG A 622 26.87 4.21 -1.14
C ARG A 622 26.40 5.41 -1.97
N LEU A 623 25.32 6.10 -1.54
CA LEU A 623 24.86 7.34 -2.15
C LEU A 623 25.86 8.48 -1.95
N CYS A 624 26.37 8.69 -0.74
CA CYS A 624 27.34 9.75 -0.48
C CYS A 624 28.62 9.60 -1.29
N LYS A 625 29.11 8.36 -1.47
CA LYS A 625 30.26 8.07 -2.35
C LYS A 625 29.99 8.42 -3.81
N ALA A 626 28.73 8.43 -4.23
CA ALA A 626 28.32 8.86 -5.56
C ALA A 626 28.11 10.39 -5.68
N GLY A 627 28.36 11.15 -4.60
CA GLY A 627 28.27 12.61 -4.59
C GLY A 627 26.85 13.16 -4.44
N THR A 628 25.89 12.37 -3.93
CA THR A 628 24.49 12.81 -3.78
C THR A 628 24.17 13.40 -2.42
N CYS A 629 25.13 13.46 -1.49
CA CYS A 629 24.93 13.94 -0.14
C CYS A 629 25.34 15.42 0.03
N ASP A 630 24.66 16.12 0.93
CA ASP A 630 25.06 17.43 1.41
C ASP A 630 26.21 17.32 2.43
N SER A 631 26.61 18.48 3.01
CA SER A 631 27.69 18.57 4.00
C SER A 631 27.39 17.82 5.31
N ALA A 632 26.11 17.55 5.62
CA ALA A 632 25.66 16.79 6.79
C ALA A 632 25.57 15.26 6.49
N GLY A 633 25.84 14.85 5.26
CA GLY A 633 25.76 13.45 4.84
C GLY A 633 24.34 12.98 4.54
N VAL A 634 23.39 13.89 4.31
CA VAL A 634 22.03 13.56 3.88
C VAL A 634 21.98 13.42 2.37
N PRO A 635 21.46 12.30 1.83
CA PRO A 635 21.30 12.13 0.39
C PRO A 635 20.15 13.02 -0.11
N VAL A 636 20.47 14.19 -0.68
CA VAL A 636 19.52 15.21 -1.12
C VAL A 636 19.48 15.39 -2.65
N GLU A 637 20.49 14.89 -3.36
CA GLU A 637 20.53 14.97 -4.81
C GLU A 637 20.05 13.66 -5.44
N LEU A 638 19.17 13.77 -6.43
CA LEU A 638 18.58 12.62 -7.13
C LEU A 638 19.68 11.79 -7.79
N PRO A 639 19.83 10.50 -7.42
CA PRO A 639 20.87 9.65 -7.97
C PRO A 639 20.55 9.25 -9.42
N LYS A 640 21.57 9.22 -10.27
CA LYS A 640 21.44 8.66 -11.63
C LYS A 640 21.68 7.16 -11.56
N PRO A 641 20.78 6.29 -12.00
CA PRO A 641 20.93 4.84 -11.93
C PRO A 641 22.25 4.33 -12.52
N THR A 642 22.67 4.88 -13.66
CA THR A 642 23.90 4.50 -14.36
C THR A 642 25.19 4.68 -13.53
N THR A 643 25.18 5.53 -12.50
CA THR A 643 26.31 5.70 -11.57
C THR A 643 26.48 4.49 -10.64
N PHE A 644 25.45 3.68 -10.50
CA PHE A 644 25.41 2.54 -9.59
C PHE A 644 25.56 1.21 -10.33
N GLU A 645 25.52 1.23 -11.65
CA GLU A 645 25.76 0.05 -12.47
C GLU A 645 27.23 -0.38 -12.37
N THR A 646 27.44 -1.66 -12.20
CA THR A 646 28.78 -2.26 -12.32
C THR A 646 29.12 -2.37 -13.80
N ALA A 647 30.38 -2.13 -14.15
CA ALA A 647 30.87 -2.37 -15.51
C ALA A 647 30.80 -3.88 -15.80
N THR A 648 29.63 -4.42 -15.99
CA THR A 648 29.45 -5.80 -16.45
C THR A 648 29.95 -5.86 -17.88
N LYS A 649 30.93 -6.69 -18.13
CA LYS A 649 31.32 -7.05 -19.50
C LYS A 649 30.04 -7.54 -20.20
N ARG A 650 29.59 -6.77 -21.19
CA ARG A 650 28.54 -7.16 -22.14
C ARG A 650 28.95 -8.41 -22.90
#